data_d6f93b942735eb064f08f27ddfbfb23a
#
_entry.id   d6f93b942735eb064f08f27ddfbfb23a
#
_cell.length_a   1.000
_cell.length_b   1.000
_cell.length_c   1.000
_cell.angle_alpha   90.00
_cell.angle_beta   90.00
_cell.angle_gamma   90.00
#
_symmetry.space_group_name_H-M   'P 1'
#
loop_
_entity.id
_entity.type
_entity.pdbx_description
1 polymer ?
#
loop_
_entity_poly.entity_id
_entity_poly.type
_entity_poly.pdbx_seq_one_letter_code
_entity_poly.pdbx_strand_id
1 'polypeptide(L)'
;MAASPGLVRLEQRLRVKIGEAKNLVLRNHGTSGQRDVYCSISLDQEEIFRSATAEKTLDLSAFFGEEFQFDIPREFRFLSFYLYDRDRPMKTDRIMGKVSIKKDDLHKYNGKDQWFPITPVDADSEVQGKVHVALRLLVVRHMNDGYPQHVLEVKIQECSDLAIISGSCDPFAIVTMLYTNKKQESKRTKVKKKTISPHFDEVFLFEQNGQRGGSQERDNMYSLVDEDAGFQEVRVALWHDSPAVFGNVFLGEVKIPLSDMLPTHEHNAWYFLQPRESAGKHQRADLGTLRLNIYYTSDHVFSSQSYDSLRNLILQSTGVEPITSSVAWLLGEVVPQKQDVVQPLTRVFLHHGQVVPFVSAFARHEISKITDTNTIFRGNTLVSKCIDELMKLVGHHYLRSTLKPTLDLIFRERKPCEIDPTKLQQGESREANLTNLKEYISLILKAIINSALNCPPVMCQIFSELKELANTYFPNEREVRYSVISGFVFLRFFAPAILYPKLFDLTTEQIDSSTHRTLTLLSKTVQSVGNLVSSRTSHHNFRESYMREVFGHCVTDKHVEGMRTVTLPWWDTAGVLKKKNPDKTFDRKFLEIISSMPNGSHKAYDTPVILKEGIMIKRAQGRKKFGIKNFKTRFFRLTTHNLSYSKTEGGVPLCVIPVDEILAVERVEESSFKIKNMFQLVQPSRTLYIQAMNCVEEKEWLNLLTKVCQYNSHRLKQYHPGAYINCVWLCCRSTSEQAPGCSAVSNYLECDLKIYIDSDREMERLRSLLMENMATLEKLHSVCESAVMYGGSRELNLGGVIVDNPTVSLKSLTSVITSVIQLQQEHRNHQQRLLRTLTYGSKQAPIGDDNYLLLASSIAKFDSSTSGTEVTVPVRKTSSSPC
;
A
#
# COMPACT_ATOMS: atom_id res chain seq x y z
N MET A 1 13.81 -30.62 21.75
CA MET A 1 14.44 -29.81 20.69
C MET A 1 13.61 -28.55 20.59
N ALA A 2 14.12 -27.39 21.02
CA ALA A 2 13.42 -26.11 20.90
C ALA A 2 13.39 -25.76 19.41
N ALA A 3 12.17 -25.61 18.86
CA ALA A 3 11.96 -25.13 17.51
C ALA A 3 12.66 -23.76 17.37
N SER A 4 13.41 -23.57 16.29
CA SER A 4 13.98 -22.27 15.94
C SER A 4 12.87 -21.23 15.98
N PRO A 5 13.06 -20.08 16.63
CA PRO A 5 12.03 -19.06 16.68
C PRO A 5 11.71 -18.65 15.25
N GLY A 6 10.47 -18.88 14.80
CA GLY A 6 9.98 -18.49 13.48
C GLY A 6 10.26 -17.00 13.24
N LEU A 7 10.74 -16.68 12.06
CA LEU A 7 11.08 -15.31 11.67
C LEU A 7 9.81 -14.46 11.70
N VAL A 8 9.74 -13.52 12.65
CA VAL A 8 8.65 -12.53 12.71
C VAL A 8 8.86 -11.51 11.59
N ARG A 9 7.84 -11.27 10.78
CA ARG A 9 7.88 -10.34 9.65
C ARG A 9 7.17 -9.05 10.00
N LEU A 10 7.74 -7.91 9.64
CA LEU A 10 7.06 -6.61 9.70
C LEU A 10 6.34 -6.36 8.38
N GLU A 11 5.02 -6.23 8.43
CA GLU A 11 4.16 -5.93 7.28
C GLU A 11 3.49 -4.57 7.48
N GLN A 12 3.74 -3.64 6.57
CA GLN A 12 3.17 -2.31 6.59
C GLN A 12 2.22 -2.15 5.40
N ARG A 13 1.01 -1.67 5.65
CA ARG A 13 0.00 -1.45 4.63
C ARG A 13 -0.61 -0.06 4.77
N LEU A 14 -0.78 0.60 3.64
CA LEU A 14 -1.40 1.90 3.52
C LEU A 14 -2.58 1.81 2.56
N ARG A 15 -3.78 2.21 3.01
CA ARG A 15 -4.95 2.44 2.16
C ARG A 15 -5.27 3.93 2.20
N VAL A 16 -5.39 4.53 1.04
CA VAL A 16 -5.65 5.96 0.88
C VAL A 16 -6.82 6.15 -0.07
N LYS A 17 -7.81 6.93 0.35
CA LYS A 17 -8.84 7.48 -0.53
C LYS A 17 -8.63 8.98 -0.67
N ILE A 18 -8.36 9.43 -1.88
CA ILE A 18 -8.28 10.85 -2.23
C ILE A 18 -9.69 11.28 -2.61
N GLY A 19 -10.30 12.15 -1.82
CA GLY A 19 -11.67 12.64 -2.05
C GLY A 19 -11.68 13.82 -3.01
N GLU A 20 -11.73 15.01 -2.47
CA GLU A 20 -11.78 16.28 -3.23
C GLU A 20 -10.86 17.34 -2.62
N ALA A 21 -10.39 18.25 -3.43
CA ALA A 21 -9.73 19.48 -2.98
C ALA A 21 -10.68 20.68 -3.15
N LYS A 22 -10.68 21.60 -2.18
CA LYS A 22 -11.53 22.80 -2.16
C LYS A 22 -10.74 24.05 -1.87
N ASN A 23 -11.31 25.20 -2.27
CA ASN A 23 -10.74 26.53 -2.08
C ASN A 23 -9.33 26.67 -2.67
N LEU A 24 -9.08 26.04 -3.82
CA LEU A 24 -7.78 26.12 -4.49
C LEU A 24 -7.53 27.54 -5.01
N VAL A 25 -6.29 28.04 -4.84
CA VAL A 25 -5.93 29.42 -5.25
C VAL A 25 -5.97 29.57 -6.77
N LEU A 26 -6.51 30.68 -7.26
CA LEU A 26 -6.58 31.03 -8.69
C LEU A 26 -5.18 31.27 -9.29
N ARG A 27 -5.03 31.05 -10.60
CA ARG A 27 -3.82 31.48 -11.34
C ARG A 27 -3.75 32.99 -11.41
N ASN A 28 -2.62 33.57 -11.02
CA ASN A 28 -2.44 35.01 -11.01
C ASN A 28 -2.24 35.66 -12.41
N HIS A 29 -2.11 34.89 -13.51
CA HIS A 29 -1.86 35.40 -14.84
C HIS A 29 -2.65 34.67 -15.94
N GLY A 30 -3.51 35.41 -16.62
CA GLY A 30 -4.10 35.33 -17.94
C GLY A 30 -4.31 33.97 -18.58
N THR A 31 -5.46 33.61 -18.78
CA THR A 31 -6.27 32.69 -19.56
C THR A 31 -7.23 31.95 -18.64
N SER A 32 -8.53 32.19 -18.86
CA SER A 32 -9.68 31.51 -18.24
C SER A 32 -9.34 30.61 -17.06
N GLY A 33 -9.64 31.00 -15.84
CA GLY A 33 -9.35 30.35 -14.54
C GLY A 33 -9.50 28.84 -14.38
N GLN A 34 -9.42 28.08 -15.45
CA GLN A 34 -9.48 26.61 -15.49
C GLN A 34 -8.14 25.98 -15.14
N ARG A 35 -8.15 24.96 -14.29
CA ARG A 35 -6.98 24.19 -13.91
C ARG A 35 -7.17 22.70 -14.20
N ASP A 36 -6.08 22.04 -14.56
CA ASP A 36 -6.01 20.59 -14.70
C ASP A 36 -5.23 20.07 -13.47
N VAL A 37 -5.95 19.69 -12.41
CA VAL A 37 -5.35 19.33 -11.11
C VAL A 37 -5.22 17.83 -10.95
N TYR A 38 -4.06 17.36 -10.48
CA TYR A 38 -3.88 15.98 -10.03
C TYR A 38 -3.14 15.94 -8.68
N CYS A 39 -3.31 14.82 -7.97
CA CYS A 39 -2.69 14.56 -6.69
C CYS A 39 -1.65 13.43 -6.83
N SER A 40 -0.46 13.63 -6.28
CA SER A 40 0.58 12.61 -6.18
C SER A 40 0.75 12.18 -4.72
N ILE A 41 0.86 10.87 -4.48
CA ILE A 41 1.15 10.30 -3.17
C ILE A 41 2.63 9.96 -3.11
N SER A 42 3.32 10.42 -2.06
CA SER A 42 4.75 10.17 -1.88
C SER A 42 5.07 9.66 -0.47
N LEU A 43 6.06 8.78 -0.39
CA LEU A 43 6.71 8.37 0.84
C LEU A 43 8.11 8.98 0.89
N ASP A 44 8.36 9.92 1.82
CA ASP A 44 9.64 10.64 1.93
C ASP A 44 10.11 11.18 0.57
N GLN A 45 9.30 11.93 -0.15
CA GLN A 45 9.57 12.51 -1.48
C GLN A 45 9.60 11.50 -2.65
N GLU A 46 9.53 10.20 -2.42
CA GLU A 46 9.37 9.22 -3.50
C GLU A 46 7.91 9.08 -3.90
N GLU A 47 7.58 9.49 -5.12
CA GLU A 47 6.22 9.30 -5.67
C GLU A 47 5.92 7.81 -5.85
N ILE A 48 4.90 7.33 -5.12
CA ILE A 48 4.43 5.94 -5.21
C ILE A 48 3.17 5.82 -6.06
N PHE A 49 2.42 6.90 -6.18
CA PHE A 49 1.17 6.91 -6.95
C PHE A 49 0.80 8.33 -7.42
N ARG A 50 0.07 8.40 -8.54
CA ARG A 50 -0.47 9.64 -9.11
C ARG A 50 -1.92 9.43 -9.51
N SER A 51 -2.81 10.33 -9.06
CA SER A 51 -4.23 10.30 -9.41
C SER A 51 -4.48 10.64 -10.87
N ALA A 52 -5.70 10.40 -11.36
CA ALA A 52 -6.18 11.00 -12.58
C ALA A 52 -6.19 12.53 -12.46
N THR A 53 -6.13 13.21 -13.62
CA THR A 53 -6.22 14.67 -13.67
C THR A 53 -7.69 15.08 -13.68
N ALA A 54 -8.09 15.91 -12.71
CA ALA A 54 -9.38 16.60 -12.73
C ALA A 54 -9.27 17.78 -13.70
N GLU A 55 -9.85 17.62 -14.90
CA GLU A 55 -9.73 18.61 -15.97
C GLU A 55 -10.73 19.77 -15.80
N LYS A 56 -10.27 20.98 -16.19
CA LYS A 56 -11.10 22.19 -16.32
C LYS A 56 -11.92 22.52 -15.07
N THR A 57 -11.32 22.45 -13.91
CA THR A 57 -11.98 22.82 -12.67
C THR A 57 -12.23 24.35 -12.65
N LEU A 58 -13.50 24.74 -12.79
CA LEU A 58 -13.93 26.16 -12.75
C LEU A 58 -14.17 26.65 -11.32
N ASP A 59 -14.54 25.76 -10.40
CA ASP A 59 -15.09 26.11 -9.09
C ASP A 59 -14.08 26.09 -7.95
N LEU A 60 -12.79 26.31 -8.21
CA LEU A 60 -11.74 26.23 -7.18
C LEU A 60 -11.73 24.87 -6.43
N SER A 61 -12.38 23.85 -6.97
CA SER A 61 -12.48 22.52 -6.42
C SER A 61 -12.10 21.46 -7.46
N ALA A 62 -11.42 20.40 -7.02
CA ALA A 62 -11.05 19.26 -7.83
C ALA A 62 -11.52 17.97 -7.17
N PHE A 63 -12.34 17.18 -7.85
CA PHE A 63 -12.81 15.89 -7.36
C PHE A 63 -11.99 14.75 -7.95
N PHE A 64 -11.43 13.90 -7.09
CA PHE A 64 -10.64 12.73 -7.48
C PHE A 64 -11.44 11.43 -7.29
N GLY A 65 -11.94 11.18 -6.07
CA GLY A 65 -12.76 10.00 -5.76
C GLY A 65 -12.03 8.66 -5.89
N GLU A 66 -10.70 8.66 -5.84
CA GLU A 66 -9.87 7.49 -6.07
C GLU A 66 -9.39 6.86 -4.74
N GLU A 67 -9.38 5.53 -4.68
CA GLU A 67 -8.92 4.77 -3.53
C GLU A 67 -7.84 3.78 -3.94
N PHE A 68 -6.75 3.73 -3.17
CA PHE A 68 -5.57 2.91 -3.44
C PHE A 68 -5.14 2.17 -2.19
N GLN A 69 -4.49 1.02 -2.39
CA GLN A 69 -3.92 0.23 -1.33
C GLN A 69 -2.52 -0.22 -1.72
N PHE A 70 -1.57 -0.01 -0.81
CA PHE A 70 -0.16 -0.30 -1.00
C PHE A 70 0.37 -1.17 0.13
N ASP A 71 1.23 -2.14 -0.20
CA ASP A 71 2.10 -2.81 0.75
C ASP A 71 3.43 -2.04 0.77
N ILE A 72 3.75 -1.41 1.89
CA ILE A 72 4.94 -0.58 2.04
C ILE A 72 6.16 -1.46 2.29
N PRO A 73 7.19 -1.43 1.43
CA PRO A 73 8.32 -2.34 1.53
C PRO A 73 9.49 -1.85 2.39
N ARG A 74 9.42 -0.63 2.88
CA ARG A 74 10.49 0.02 3.62
C ARG A 74 9.98 1.00 4.66
N GLU A 75 10.84 1.39 5.58
CA GLU A 75 10.55 2.47 6.52
C GLU A 75 10.44 3.81 5.80
N PHE A 76 9.54 4.66 6.30
CA PHE A 76 9.35 6.04 5.86
C PHE A 76 9.00 6.92 7.05
N ARG A 77 9.17 8.23 6.92
CA ARG A 77 8.83 9.22 7.96
C ARG A 77 7.59 10.02 7.64
N PHE A 78 7.43 10.39 6.38
CA PHE A 78 6.34 11.26 5.93
C PHE A 78 5.55 10.60 4.80
N LEU A 79 4.22 10.64 4.95
CA LEU A 79 3.27 10.40 3.87
C LEU A 79 2.82 11.76 3.37
N SER A 80 3.13 12.08 2.12
CA SER A 80 2.86 13.39 1.53
C SER A 80 1.98 13.30 0.30
N PHE A 81 1.05 14.25 0.20
CA PHE A 81 0.13 14.41 -0.92
C PHE A 81 0.44 15.74 -1.60
N TYR A 82 1.00 15.70 -2.79
CA TYR A 82 1.31 16.89 -3.58
C TYR A 82 0.20 17.16 -4.57
N LEU A 83 -0.27 18.40 -4.62
CA LEU A 83 -1.21 18.86 -5.64
C LEU A 83 -0.45 19.60 -6.73
N TYR A 84 -0.70 19.22 -7.97
CA TYR A 84 -0.09 19.80 -9.17
C TYR A 84 -1.15 20.38 -10.08
N ASP A 85 -0.83 21.51 -10.69
CA ASP A 85 -1.53 22.08 -11.83
C ASP A 85 -0.77 21.72 -13.09
N ARG A 86 -1.40 20.93 -13.97
CA ARG A 86 -0.80 20.44 -15.21
C ARG A 86 -0.76 21.55 -16.23
N ASP A 87 0.43 21.95 -16.66
CA ASP A 87 0.63 22.96 -17.69
C ASP A 87 0.94 22.30 -19.04
N ARG A 88 -0.12 22.14 -19.86
CA ARG A 88 -0.01 21.50 -21.19
C ARG A 88 0.89 22.27 -22.17
N PRO A 89 0.90 23.62 -22.22
CA PRO A 89 1.78 24.38 -23.10
C PRO A 89 3.26 24.31 -22.73
N MET A 90 3.58 24.41 -21.43
CA MET A 90 4.97 24.46 -20.97
C MET A 90 5.60 23.09 -20.70
N LYS A 91 4.82 21.99 -20.68
CA LYS A 91 5.25 20.62 -20.33
C LYS A 91 5.89 20.50 -18.93
N THR A 92 5.69 21.48 -18.08
CA THR A 92 6.19 21.50 -16.69
C THR A 92 5.01 21.68 -15.75
N ASP A 93 4.72 20.65 -14.96
CA ASP A 93 3.64 20.71 -13.98
C ASP A 93 4.04 21.63 -12.82
N ARG A 94 3.13 22.47 -12.35
CA ARG A 94 3.39 23.40 -11.23
C ARG A 94 2.84 22.83 -9.94
N ILE A 95 3.67 22.81 -8.91
CA ILE A 95 3.24 22.40 -7.56
C ILE A 95 2.36 23.52 -6.98
N MET A 96 1.15 23.15 -6.54
CA MET A 96 0.20 24.07 -5.89
C MET A 96 0.40 24.09 -4.38
N GLY A 97 0.73 22.96 -3.79
CA GLY A 97 0.94 22.77 -2.36
C GLY A 97 0.93 21.31 -1.99
N LYS A 98 1.01 21.03 -0.69
CA LYS A 98 1.05 19.68 -0.16
C LYS A 98 0.30 19.53 1.15
N VAL A 99 -0.09 18.29 1.45
CA VAL A 99 -0.44 17.80 2.79
C VAL A 99 0.63 16.79 3.18
N SER A 100 1.28 16.98 4.31
CA SER A 100 2.32 16.06 4.80
C SER A 100 1.98 15.58 6.20
N ILE A 101 2.00 14.27 6.42
CA ILE A 101 1.63 13.63 7.69
C ILE A 101 2.79 12.74 8.13
N LYS A 102 3.24 12.89 9.38
CA LYS A 102 4.23 11.98 9.95
C LYS A 102 3.66 10.59 10.11
N LYS A 103 4.48 9.56 9.87
CA LYS A 103 4.10 8.16 10.06
C LYS A 103 3.48 7.89 11.44
N ASP A 104 4.08 8.47 12.49
CA ASP A 104 3.65 8.28 13.87
C ASP A 104 2.25 8.85 14.15
N ASP A 105 1.83 9.84 13.37
CA ASP A 105 0.52 10.47 13.48
C ASP A 105 -0.57 9.77 12.65
N LEU A 106 -0.21 8.84 11.74
CA LEU A 106 -1.16 8.20 10.84
C LEU A 106 -2.27 7.46 11.59
N HIS A 107 -1.94 6.82 12.72
CA HIS A 107 -2.92 6.11 13.55
C HIS A 107 -4.08 6.99 14.06
N LYS A 108 -3.83 8.30 14.23
CA LYS A 108 -4.86 9.27 14.68
C LYS A 108 -5.97 9.46 13.65
N TYR A 109 -5.66 9.21 12.38
CA TYR A 109 -6.53 9.44 11.23
C TYR A 109 -7.12 8.16 10.64
N ASN A 110 -6.76 6.98 11.17
CA ASN A 110 -7.18 5.70 10.62
C ASN A 110 -8.70 5.61 10.43
N GLY A 111 -9.10 5.35 9.18
CA GLY A 111 -10.49 5.17 8.77
C GLY A 111 -11.39 6.41 8.83
N LYS A 112 -10.84 7.57 9.21
CA LYS A 112 -11.59 8.82 9.33
C LYS A 112 -11.48 9.63 8.04
N ASP A 113 -12.59 10.15 7.60
CA ASP A 113 -12.69 11.06 6.45
C ASP A 113 -12.47 12.50 6.95
N GLN A 114 -11.33 13.10 6.60
CA GLN A 114 -10.91 14.39 7.14
C GLN A 114 -10.43 15.36 6.07
N TRP A 115 -10.60 16.66 6.36
CA TRP A 115 -10.06 17.75 5.58
C TRP A 115 -8.73 18.22 6.16
N PHE A 116 -7.71 18.22 5.33
CA PHE A 116 -6.36 18.66 5.67
C PHE A 116 -6.05 19.98 4.96
N PRO A 117 -5.49 20.97 5.65
CA PRO A 117 -5.06 22.22 5.01
C PRO A 117 -3.89 21.95 4.07
N ILE A 118 -3.94 22.56 2.88
CA ILE A 118 -2.85 22.51 1.91
C ILE A 118 -1.82 23.56 2.33
N THR A 119 -0.57 23.13 2.48
CA THR A 119 0.55 23.98 2.86
C THR A 119 1.46 24.26 1.67
N PRO A 120 2.19 25.39 1.64
CA PRO A 120 3.21 25.63 0.63
C PRO A 120 4.29 24.54 0.65
N VAL A 121 4.84 24.26 -0.52
CA VAL A 121 6.01 23.38 -0.62
C VAL A 121 7.25 24.23 -0.43
N ASP A 122 7.86 24.10 0.74
CA ASP A 122 9.15 24.67 1.06
C ASP A 122 10.22 23.60 0.88
N ALA A 123 11.32 23.93 0.22
CA ALA A 123 12.42 23.02 -0.01
C ALA A 123 13.02 22.47 1.29
N ASP A 124 12.91 23.22 2.38
CA ASP A 124 13.48 22.87 3.69
C ASP A 124 12.51 22.09 4.60
N SER A 125 11.26 21.86 4.17
CA SER A 125 10.20 21.28 5.03
C SER A 125 10.14 19.76 5.04
N GLU A 126 10.71 19.08 4.05
CA GLU A 126 10.74 17.63 3.94
C GLU A 126 12.17 17.14 3.98
N VAL A 127 12.61 16.74 5.16
CA VAL A 127 13.94 16.24 5.40
C VAL A 127 13.89 14.75 5.67
N GLN A 128 14.70 13.99 4.96
CA GLN A 128 14.89 12.56 5.17
C GLN A 128 16.38 12.24 5.43
N GLY A 129 16.59 11.07 6.04
CA GLY A 129 17.93 10.55 6.30
C GLY A 129 18.38 10.77 7.73
N LYS A 130 19.55 10.23 8.02
CA LYS A 130 20.17 10.22 9.34
C LYS A 130 21.67 10.40 9.23
N VAL A 131 22.26 10.94 10.28
CA VAL A 131 23.71 11.22 10.40
C VAL A 131 24.27 10.57 11.65
N HIS A 132 25.46 10.01 11.53
CA HIS A 132 26.22 9.41 12.62
C HIS A 132 27.28 10.40 13.10
N VAL A 133 27.15 10.85 14.36
CA VAL A 133 28.01 11.86 14.97
C VAL A 133 28.63 11.28 16.22
N ALA A 134 29.95 11.46 16.37
CA ALA A 134 30.65 11.20 17.63
C ALA A 134 31.19 12.51 18.18
N LEU A 135 30.99 12.73 19.49
CA LEU A 135 31.47 13.89 20.23
C LEU A 135 32.33 13.43 21.40
N ARG A 136 33.45 14.08 21.60
CA ARG A 136 34.36 13.82 22.71
C ARG A 136 34.94 15.11 23.28
N LEU A 137 34.77 15.34 24.56
CA LEU A 137 35.33 16.47 25.25
C LEU A 137 36.72 16.09 25.77
N LEU A 138 37.77 16.75 25.25
CA LEU A 138 39.15 16.55 25.64
C LEU A 138 39.59 17.68 26.57
N VAL A 139 40.31 17.34 27.61
CA VAL A 139 40.96 18.31 28.49
C VAL A 139 42.46 18.28 28.19
N VAL A 140 42.94 19.29 27.52
CA VAL A 140 44.36 19.42 27.17
C VAL A 140 45.06 20.29 28.21
N ARG A 141 46.09 19.76 28.87
CA ARG A 141 46.93 20.52 29.79
C ARG A 141 48.19 20.90 29.06
N HIS A 142 48.38 22.20 28.78
CA HIS A 142 49.64 22.72 28.27
C HIS A 142 50.67 22.76 29.37
N MET A 143 51.87 22.27 29.13
CA MET A 143 52.92 22.19 30.14
C MET A 143 53.41 23.59 30.60
N ASN A 144 53.13 24.66 29.82
CA ASN A 144 53.68 26.02 30.12
C ASN A 144 52.71 26.95 30.86
N ASP A 145 51.34 26.72 30.81
CA ASP A 145 50.40 27.73 31.34
C ASP A 145 49.48 27.24 32.45
N GLY A 146 49.58 26.00 32.89
CA GLY A 146 48.88 25.49 34.08
C GLY A 146 47.35 25.40 34.05
N TYR A 147 46.67 26.01 33.05
CA TYR A 147 45.23 25.99 32.93
C TYR A 147 44.74 24.90 31.95
N PRO A 148 43.75 24.10 32.30
CA PRO A 148 43.22 23.09 31.42
C PRO A 148 42.42 23.76 30.28
N GLN A 149 42.79 23.52 29.03
CA GLN A 149 42.06 23.93 27.87
C GLN A 149 41.04 22.81 27.49
N HIS A 150 39.78 23.16 27.33
CA HIS A 150 38.79 22.25 26.85
C HIS A 150 38.71 22.30 25.31
N VAL A 151 38.82 21.13 24.68
CA VAL A 151 38.72 20.96 23.24
C VAL A 151 37.60 19.97 22.95
N LEU A 152 36.62 20.38 22.17
CA LEU A 152 35.56 19.45 21.71
C LEU A 152 35.99 18.89 20.36
N GLU A 153 36.11 17.57 20.34
CA GLU A 153 36.28 16.79 19.12
C GLU A 153 34.89 16.39 18.59
N VAL A 154 34.61 16.79 17.34
CA VAL A 154 33.36 16.41 16.63
C VAL A 154 33.74 15.59 15.40
N LYS A 155 33.33 14.33 15.37
CA LYS A 155 33.57 13.45 14.25
C LYS A 155 32.27 13.20 13.49
N ILE A 156 32.25 13.54 12.21
CA ILE A 156 31.14 13.14 11.29
C ILE A 156 31.58 11.86 10.61
N GLN A 157 30.93 10.75 10.98
CA GLN A 157 31.31 9.42 10.47
C GLN A 157 30.67 9.16 9.13
N GLU A 158 29.36 9.02 9.09
CA GLU A 158 28.59 8.69 7.90
C GLU A 158 27.16 9.22 7.95
N CYS A 159 26.47 9.21 6.79
CA CYS A 159 25.02 9.42 6.72
C CYS A 159 24.36 8.25 6.01
N SER A 160 23.06 8.14 6.15
CA SER A 160 22.24 7.12 5.48
C SER A 160 20.91 7.71 5.01
N ASP A 161 20.44 7.24 3.86
CA ASP A 161 19.12 7.53 3.32
C ASP A 161 18.83 9.01 2.99
N LEU A 162 19.87 9.78 2.60
CA LEU A 162 19.71 11.18 2.22
C LEU A 162 18.80 11.35 1.00
N ALA A 163 18.17 12.53 0.89
CA ALA A 163 17.34 12.88 -0.24
C ALA A 163 18.11 12.90 -1.56
N ILE A 164 17.47 12.48 -2.65
CA ILE A 164 17.98 12.56 -4.02
C ILE A 164 17.48 13.86 -4.64
N ILE A 165 18.41 14.74 -5.01
CA ILE A 165 18.10 16.00 -5.67
C ILE A 165 18.45 15.87 -7.16
N SER A 166 17.44 16.06 -8.04
CA SER A 166 17.64 16.03 -9.50
C SER A 166 18.41 14.79 -10.01
N GLY A 167 18.14 13.61 -9.44
CA GLY A 167 18.71 12.32 -9.86
C GLY A 167 20.08 11.99 -9.26
N SER A 168 20.66 12.83 -8.41
CA SER A 168 21.89 12.54 -7.67
C SER A 168 21.93 13.25 -6.32
N CYS A 169 22.84 12.82 -5.44
CA CYS A 169 23.14 13.52 -4.19
C CYS A 169 24.65 13.61 -4.05
N ASP A 170 25.16 14.84 -3.96
CA ASP A 170 26.59 15.15 -3.72
C ASP A 170 26.70 15.82 -2.33
N PRO A 171 26.61 15.06 -1.21
CA PRO A 171 26.47 15.62 0.12
C PRO A 171 27.78 16.10 0.72
N PHE A 172 27.67 17.13 1.57
CA PHE A 172 28.68 17.58 2.52
C PHE A 172 28.02 18.07 3.80
N ALA A 173 28.77 18.07 4.92
CA ALA A 173 28.28 18.56 6.19
C ALA A 173 28.98 19.87 6.59
N ILE A 174 28.23 20.78 7.21
CA ILE A 174 28.77 21.95 7.92
C ILE A 174 28.52 21.70 9.40
N VAL A 175 29.60 21.68 10.15
CA VAL A 175 29.57 21.54 11.61
C VAL A 175 29.77 22.93 12.20
N THR A 176 28.77 23.41 12.94
CA THR A 176 28.79 24.73 13.61
C THR A 176 28.76 24.52 15.12
N MET A 177 29.77 25.06 15.79
CA MET A 177 29.83 25.17 17.22
C MET A 177 29.17 26.47 17.67
N LEU A 178 28.19 26.40 18.56
CA LEU A 178 27.61 27.53 19.27
C LEU A 178 28.23 27.61 20.66
N TYR A 179 28.71 28.81 21.01
CA TYR A 179 29.23 29.12 22.35
C TYR A 179 28.20 29.89 23.17
N THR A 180 28.30 29.84 24.49
CA THR A 180 27.39 30.54 25.43
C THR A 180 27.34 32.06 25.18
N ASN A 181 28.42 32.66 24.71
CA ASN A 181 28.51 34.08 24.33
C ASN A 181 27.92 34.40 22.94
N LYS A 182 27.14 33.47 22.33
CA LYS A 182 26.54 33.55 20.97
C LYS A 182 27.56 33.58 19.82
N LYS A 183 28.88 33.42 20.08
CA LYS A 183 29.85 33.20 19.01
C LYS A 183 29.58 31.89 18.29
N GLN A 184 29.86 31.86 17.00
CA GLN A 184 29.74 30.66 16.18
C GLN A 184 31.01 30.40 15.40
N GLU A 185 31.44 29.15 15.35
CA GLU A 185 32.53 28.67 14.53
C GLU A 185 32.03 27.52 13.64
N SER A 186 32.30 27.61 12.35
CA SER A 186 31.81 26.60 11.39
C SER A 186 32.98 25.98 10.63
N LYS A 187 32.94 24.66 10.47
CA LYS A 187 33.85 23.84 9.69
C LYS A 187 33.06 22.96 8.71
N ARG A 188 33.68 22.60 7.59
CA ARG A 188 33.00 21.90 6.50
C ARG A 188 33.76 20.63 6.12
N THR A 189 33.00 19.52 5.86
CA THR A 189 33.57 18.30 5.27
C THR A 189 33.82 18.44 3.77
N LYS A 190 34.60 17.50 3.24
CA LYS A 190 34.74 17.31 1.78
C LYS A 190 33.41 16.81 1.18
N VAL A 191 33.16 17.22 -0.07
CA VAL A 191 31.97 16.74 -0.82
C VAL A 191 32.16 15.27 -1.21
N LYS A 192 31.18 14.44 -0.91
CA LYS A 192 31.12 13.04 -1.39
C LYS A 192 30.17 12.96 -2.58
N LYS A 193 30.66 12.55 -3.74
CA LYS A 193 29.88 12.62 -4.97
C LYS A 193 29.01 11.40 -5.19
N LYS A 194 27.78 11.64 -5.67
CA LYS A 194 26.82 10.63 -6.15
C LYS A 194 26.51 9.54 -5.11
N THR A 195 26.21 9.94 -3.89
CA THR A 195 25.87 8.99 -2.82
C THR A 195 24.82 9.56 -1.88
N ILE A 196 23.87 8.73 -1.49
CA ILE A 196 22.88 9.03 -0.46
C ILE A 196 23.31 8.52 0.93
N SER A 197 24.40 7.74 0.96
CA SER A 197 25.00 7.21 2.20
C SER A 197 26.49 7.50 2.20
N PRO A 198 26.90 8.77 2.39
CA PRO A 198 28.32 9.16 2.39
C PRO A 198 29.02 8.71 3.66
N HIS A 199 30.25 8.20 3.52
CA HIS A 199 31.20 8.02 4.60
C HIS A 199 32.17 9.20 4.60
N PHE A 200 32.09 10.03 5.61
CA PHE A 200 32.98 11.20 5.75
C PHE A 200 34.25 10.84 6.52
N ASP A 201 34.11 10.30 7.74
CA ASP A 201 35.18 10.00 8.68
C ASP A 201 36.10 11.21 8.95
N GLU A 202 35.50 12.40 8.99
CA GLU A 202 36.25 13.65 9.21
C GLU A 202 36.04 14.14 10.64
N VAL A 203 37.16 14.61 11.23
CA VAL A 203 37.23 15.09 12.62
C VAL A 203 37.45 16.59 12.62
N PHE A 204 36.71 17.29 13.48
CA PHE A 204 36.82 18.74 13.69
C PHE A 204 37.05 19.00 15.18
N LEU A 205 38.02 19.86 15.46
CA LEU A 205 38.39 20.28 16.80
C LEU A 205 37.90 21.70 17.03
N PHE A 206 37.19 21.95 18.13
CA PHE A 206 36.76 23.28 18.54
C PHE A 206 37.36 23.56 19.91
N GLU A 207 38.01 24.72 20.04
CA GLU A 207 38.70 25.10 21.25
C GLU A 207 37.91 26.12 22.05
N GLN A 208 37.83 25.92 23.36
CA GLN A 208 37.29 26.91 24.26
C GLN A 208 38.40 27.98 24.44
N ASN A 209 38.21 29.19 23.92
CA ASN A 209 39.17 30.28 24.05
C ASN A 209 39.15 30.79 25.51
N GLY A 210 39.97 30.22 26.35
CA GLY A 210 40.42 30.90 27.56
C GLY A 210 41.26 32.11 27.16
N GLN A 211 41.02 33.26 27.71
CA GLN A 211 41.79 34.49 27.44
C GLN A 211 43.29 34.21 27.57
N ARG A 212 44.04 34.40 26.49
CA ARG A 212 45.46 34.67 26.59
C ARG A 212 45.65 36.01 27.27
N GLY A 213 45.99 36.01 28.54
CA GLY A 213 46.51 37.17 29.22
C GLY A 213 47.82 37.62 28.57
N GLY A 214 47.71 38.42 27.52
CA GLY A 214 48.87 39.19 27.01
C GLY A 214 49.02 40.43 27.83
N SER A 215 50.14 40.45 28.55
CA SER A 215 50.66 41.60 29.31
C SER A 215 50.70 42.87 28.48
N GLN A 216 49.98 43.90 28.87
CA GLN A 216 50.53 45.29 29.11
C GLN A 216 49.36 46.25 29.36
N GLU A 217 49.44 46.76 30.59
CA GLU A 217 49.16 48.12 31.05
C GLU A 217 47.93 48.88 30.56
N ARG A 218 47.15 49.22 31.54
CA ARG A 218 46.49 50.49 31.94
C ARG A 218 45.00 50.50 32.07
N ASP A 219 44.63 50.68 33.37
CA ASP A 219 43.49 51.43 33.81
C ASP A 219 42.27 51.60 32.92
N ASN A 220 41.25 50.71 33.14
CA ASN A 220 39.91 51.19 33.29
C ASN A 220 39.09 50.13 34.07
N MET A 221 38.67 50.51 35.20
CA MET A 221 37.91 49.75 36.19
C MET A 221 36.43 49.62 35.78
N TYR A 222 36.13 48.85 34.77
CA TYR A 222 34.85 48.32 34.37
C TYR A 222 35.05 47.33 33.19
N SER A 223 35.95 46.36 33.33
CA SER A 223 35.80 45.18 32.47
C SER A 223 34.83 44.23 33.18
N LEU A 224 33.64 44.15 32.68
CA LEU A 224 32.77 42.99 32.93
C LEU A 224 33.59 41.75 32.58
N VAL A 225 33.79 40.90 33.61
CA VAL A 225 34.37 39.58 33.47
C VAL A 225 33.59 38.89 32.32
N ASP A 226 34.19 38.71 31.16
CA ASP A 226 33.66 37.84 30.14
C ASP A 226 33.60 36.45 30.78
N GLU A 227 32.40 36.05 31.16
CA GLU A 227 32.11 34.70 31.62
C GLU A 227 32.69 33.74 30.55
N ASP A 228 33.49 32.77 30.98
CA ASP A 228 34.11 31.76 30.15
C ASP A 228 33.11 31.24 29.11
N ALA A 229 33.38 31.49 27.83
CA ALA A 229 32.50 31.07 26.73
C ALA A 229 32.50 29.55 26.61
N GLY A 230 31.62 28.91 27.36
CA GLY A 230 31.42 27.45 27.31
C GLY A 230 30.84 26.99 26.00
N PHE A 231 31.01 25.72 25.71
CA PHE A 231 30.33 25.04 24.60
C PHE A 231 28.83 24.91 24.91
N GLN A 232 27.96 25.36 23.99
CA GLN A 232 26.51 25.33 24.18
C GLN A 232 25.82 24.22 23.34
N GLU A 233 26.08 24.26 22.04
CA GLU A 233 25.40 23.37 21.09
C GLU A 233 26.29 23.07 19.87
N VAL A 234 26.30 21.83 19.41
CA VAL A 234 26.84 21.47 18.08
C VAL A 234 25.68 21.38 17.11
N ARG A 235 25.76 22.09 16.01
CA ARG A 235 24.83 21.97 14.89
C ARG A 235 25.52 21.32 13.71
N VAL A 236 24.94 20.24 13.18
CA VAL A 236 25.42 19.56 11.98
C VAL A 236 24.38 19.75 10.88
N ALA A 237 24.69 20.55 9.85
CA ALA A 237 23.81 20.79 8.72
C ALA A 237 24.36 20.11 7.47
N LEU A 238 23.52 19.30 6.81
CA LEU A 238 23.85 18.60 5.58
C LEU A 238 23.32 19.35 4.37
N TRP A 239 24.12 19.36 3.31
CA TRP A 239 23.86 20.09 2.08
C TRP A 239 24.23 19.26 0.86
N HIS A 240 23.50 19.41 -0.22
CA HIS A 240 23.87 18.94 -1.55
C HIS A 240 24.66 20.01 -2.28
N ASP A 241 25.86 19.66 -2.77
CA ASP A 241 26.72 20.51 -3.59
C ASP A 241 26.15 20.61 -5.00
N SER A 242 25.47 21.70 -5.31
CA SER A 242 24.91 21.96 -6.63
C SER A 242 25.72 23.01 -7.37
N PRO A 243 26.36 22.66 -8.50
CA PRO A 243 27.09 23.64 -9.31
C PRO A 243 26.17 24.56 -10.13
N ALA A 244 24.85 24.38 -10.04
CA ALA A 244 23.87 25.18 -10.75
C ALA A 244 23.66 26.57 -10.10
N VAL A 245 23.05 27.47 -10.87
CA VAL A 245 22.82 28.90 -10.54
C VAL A 245 22.09 29.18 -9.23
N PHE A 246 21.48 28.17 -8.60
CA PHE A 246 20.64 28.31 -7.41
C PHE A 246 21.35 28.01 -6.07
N GLY A 247 22.65 27.72 -6.07
CA GLY A 247 23.41 27.40 -4.84
C GLY A 247 23.17 26.01 -4.28
N ASN A 248 23.77 25.74 -3.10
CA ASN A 248 23.66 24.45 -2.42
C ASN A 248 22.22 24.21 -1.90
N VAL A 249 21.76 22.95 -1.99
CA VAL A 249 20.42 22.55 -1.51
C VAL A 249 20.53 21.96 -0.10
N PHE A 250 19.69 22.44 0.81
CA PHE A 250 19.64 21.96 2.18
C PHE A 250 19.06 20.53 2.24
N LEU A 251 19.70 19.63 3.00
CA LEU A 251 19.28 18.24 3.17
C LEU A 251 18.75 17.95 4.58
N GLY A 252 19.04 18.78 5.54
CA GLY A 252 18.63 18.63 6.93
C GLY A 252 19.69 19.04 7.94
N GLU A 253 19.28 19.22 9.18
CA GLU A 253 20.20 19.56 10.28
C GLU A 253 19.90 18.75 11.54
N VAL A 254 20.89 18.69 12.42
CA VAL A 254 20.78 18.15 13.77
C VAL A 254 21.36 19.17 14.73
N LYS A 255 20.65 19.39 15.85
CA LYS A 255 21.12 20.22 16.97
C LYS A 255 21.41 19.33 18.17
N ILE A 256 22.62 19.34 18.68
CA ILE A 256 23.07 18.51 19.80
C ILE A 256 23.45 19.42 20.94
N PRO A 257 22.60 19.56 21.98
CA PRO A 257 22.94 20.35 23.17
C PRO A 257 24.04 19.64 23.95
N LEU A 258 25.00 20.41 24.46
CA LEU A 258 26.18 19.90 25.17
C LEU A 258 26.07 20.00 26.69
N SER A 259 24.92 20.50 27.21
CA SER A 259 24.69 20.70 28.65
C SER A 259 24.84 19.42 29.49
N ASP A 260 24.65 18.27 28.92
CA ASP A 260 24.61 16.99 29.62
C ASP A 260 25.82 16.09 29.28
N MET A 261 26.82 16.61 28.56
CA MET A 261 28.00 15.84 28.21
C MET A 261 28.99 15.75 29.37
N LEU A 262 29.30 14.51 29.74
CA LEU A 262 30.35 14.23 30.73
C LEU A 262 31.72 14.18 30.04
N PRO A 263 32.77 14.82 30.60
CA PRO A 263 34.12 14.87 30.01
C PRO A 263 34.76 13.48 29.78
N THR A 264 34.23 12.44 30.40
CA THR A 264 34.84 11.09 30.40
C THR A 264 34.19 10.15 29.43
N HIS A 265 33.07 10.54 28.80
CA HIS A 265 32.30 9.64 27.93
C HIS A 265 32.26 10.18 26.50
N GLU A 266 32.59 9.32 25.54
CA GLU A 266 32.36 9.59 24.13
C GLU A 266 30.86 9.44 23.85
N HIS A 267 30.25 10.50 23.32
CA HIS A 267 28.88 10.45 22.83
C HIS A 267 28.89 10.04 21.34
N ASN A 268 28.47 8.84 21.03
CA ASN A 268 28.51 8.28 19.69
C ASN A 268 27.12 7.78 19.31
N ALA A 269 26.42 8.51 18.45
CA ALA A 269 25.02 8.22 18.14
C ALA A 269 24.60 8.62 16.71
N TRP A 270 23.58 7.91 16.23
CA TRP A 270 22.83 8.27 15.05
C TRP A 270 21.71 9.24 15.39
N TYR A 271 21.50 10.21 14.51
CA TYR A 271 20.43 11.20 14.62
C TYR A 271 19.61 11.26 13.34
N PHE A 272 18.30 11.38 13.47
CA PHE A 272 17.45 11.77 12.34
C PHE A 272 17.68 13.24 12.00
N LEU A 273 17.82 13.52 10.71
CA LEU A 273 17.87 14.88 10.20
C LEU A 273 16.51 15.57 10.41
N GLN A 274 16.55 16.82 10.80
CA GLN A 274 15.38 17.67 11.03
C GLN A 274 15.33 18.80 10.00
N PRO A 275 14.13 19.32 9.65
CA PRO A 275 14.00 20.54 8.87
C PRO A 275 14.49 21.75 9.70
N ARG A 276 14.83 22.84 9.00
CA ARG A 276 15.07 24.11 9.68
C ARG A 276 13.80 24.63 10.35
N GLU A 277 13.95 25.17 11.53
CA GLU A 277 12.90 25.97 12.13
C GLU A 277 12.80 27.26 11.30
N SER A 278 11.76 27.35 10.48
CA SER A 278 11.42 28.58 9.78
C SER A 278 11.06 29.61 10.84
N ALA A 279 11.92 30.59 11.04
CA ALA A 279 11.57 31.73 11.87
C ALA A 279 10.30 32.37 11.28
N GLY A 280 9.17 32.14 11.92
CA GLY A 280 7.79 32.51 11.72
C GLY A 280 7.41 33.71 10.83
N LYS A 281 7.78 33.75 9.56
CA LYS A 281 7.46 34.83 8.61
C LYS A 281 6.74 34.40 7.34
N HIS A 282 6.31 33.16 7.20
CA HIS A 282 5.38 32.86 6.13
C HIS A 282 3.96 33.09 6.65
N GLN A 283 3.34 34.20 6.23
CA GLN A 283 1.88 34.31 6.23
C GLN A 283 1.36 32.98 5.70
N ARG A 284 0.54 32.28 6.49
CA ARG A 284 -0.16 31.07 6.05
C ARG A 284 -1.01 31.45 4.84
N ALA A 285 -0.46 31.30 3.64
CA ALA A 285 -1.25 31.41 2.43
C ALA A 285 -2.31 30.29 2.53
N ASP A 286 -3.56 30.64 2.54
CA ASP A 286 -4.66 29.68 2.44
C ASP A 286 -4.64 29.12 1.00
N LEU A 287 -4.07 27.95 0.84
CA LEU A 287 -3.96 27.28 -0.46
C LEU A 287 -5.14 26.33 -0.72
N GLY A 288 -6.08 26.27 0.22
CA GLY A 288 -7.22 25.37 0.19
C GLY A 288 -7.06 24.15 1.09
N THR A 289 -7.95 23.20 0.91
CA THR A 289 -8.03 21.97 1.70
C THR A 289 -8.16 20.73 0.81
N LEU A 290 -7.63 19.59 1.29
CA LEU A 290 -7.71 18.29 0.64
C LEU A 290 -8.41 17.29 1.57
N ARG A 291 -9.44 16.61 1.07
CA ARG A 291 -10.17 15.57 1.80
C ARG A 291 -9.53 14.23 1.58
N LEU A 292 -9.12 13.59 2.67
CA LEU A 292 -8.46 12.28 2.66
C LEU A 292 -9.11 11.33 3.66
N ASN A 293 -9.16 10.04 3.30
CA ASN A 293 -9.37 8.95 4.23
C ASN A 293 -8.13 8.06 4.17
N ILE A 294 -7.46 7.92 5.30
CA ILE A 294 -6.18 7.20 5.41
C ILE A 294 -6.36 6.06 6.40
N TYR A 295 -5.87 4.89 6.03
CA TYR A 295 -5.80 3.73 6.92
C TYR A 295 -4.42 3.11 6.80
N TYR A 296 -3.65 3.14 7.88
CA TYR A 296 -2.29 2.62 7.96
C TYR A 296 -2.19 1.55 9.03
N THR A 297 -1.58 0.41 8.70
CA THR A 297 -1.25 -0.65 9.64
C THR A 297 0.22 -1.01 9.56
N SER A 298 0.77 -1.39 10.71
CA SER A 298 2.16 -1.86 10.86
C SER A 298 2.13 -3.07 11.80
N ASP A 299 2.12 -4.25 11.20
CA ASP A 299 1.83 -5.50 11.90
C ASP A 299 3.07 -6.41 11.94
N HIS A 300 3.35 -7.00 13.10
CA HIS A 300 4.33 -8.07 13.25
C HIS A 300 3.65 -9.41 13.02
N VAL A 301 3.89 -10.00 11.87
CA VAL A 301 3.31 -11.29 11.48
C VAL A 301 4.18 -12.43 12.00
N PHE A 302 3.60 -13.26 12.84
CA PHE A 302 4.23 -14.44 13.43
C PHE A 302 4.17 -15.65 12.50
N SER A 303 4.76 -16.77 12.93
CA SER A 303 4.63 -18.04 12.22
C SER A 303 3.20 -18.57 12.29
N SER A 304 2.82 -19.38 11.30
CA SER A 304 1.47 -19.94 11.16
C SER A 304 0.96 -20.64 12.43
N GLN A 305 1.86 -21.30 13.16
CA GLN A 305 1.52 -22.04 14.39
C GLN A 305 0.98 -21.12 15.50
N SER A 306 1.46 -19.90 15.60
CA SER A 306 0.95 -18.93 16.58
C SER A 306 -0.53 -18.64 16.40
N TYR A 307 -1.03 -18.71 15.17
CA TYR A 307 -2.42 -18.41 14.84
C TYR A 307 -3.36 -19.62 14.87
N ASP A 308 -2.87 -20.85 15.08
CA ASP A 308 -3.66 -22.08 14.95
C ASP A 308 -4.97 -22.05 15.76
N SER A 309 -4.91 -21.61 17.02
CA SER A 309 -6.09 -21.53 17.88
C SER A 309 -7.16 -20.59 17.31
N LEU A 310 -6.79 -19.35 17.00
CA LEU A 310 -7.71 -18.34 16.45
C LEU A 310 -8.21 -18.73 15.05
N ARG A 311 -7.35 -19.26 14.20
CA ARG A 311 -7.68 -19.73 12.84
C ARG A 311 -8.75 -20.83 12.88
N ASN A 312 -8.55 -21.83 13.73
CA ASN A 312 -9.51 -22.93 13.87
C ASN A 312 -10.87 -22.44 14.34
N LEU A 313 -10.92 -21.52 15.31
CA LEU A 313 -12.17 -20.90 15.77
C LEU A 313 -12.91 -20.16 14.64
N ILE A 314 -12.18 -19.41 13.80
CA ILE A 314 -12.77 -18.71 12.66
C ILE A 314 -13.27 -19.69 11.61
N LEU A 315 -12.48 -20.69 11.23
CA LEU A 315 -12.88 -21.68 10.22
C LEU A 315 -14.05 -22.56 10.67
N GLN A 316 -14.17 -22.85 11.95
CA GLN A 316 -15.30 -23.59 12.52
C GLN A 316 -16.61 -22.80 12.52
N SER A 317 -16.57 -21.49 12.24
CA SER A 317 -17.78 -20.63 12.21
C SER A 317 -18.88 -21.17 11.31
N THR A 318 -18.56 -21.87 10.24
CA THR A 318 -19.54 -22.45 9.31
C THR A 318 -20.39 -23.57 9.91
N GLY A 319 -19.92 -24.21 10.98
CA GLY A 319 -20.62 -25.29 11.68
C GLY A 319 -21.30 -24.86 13.00
N VAL A 320 -21.26 -23.57 13.33
CA VAL A 320 -21.90 -23.06 14.56
C VAL A 320 -23.35 -22.73 14.30
N GLU A 321 -24.25 -23.26 15.14
CA GLU A 321 -25.67 -22.94 15.09
C GLU A 321 -26.16 -22.36 16.43
N PRO A 322 -26.85 -21.21 16.40
CA PRO A 322 -27.10 -20.36 15.24
C PRO A 322 -25.82 -19.68 14.73
N ILE A 323 -25.74 -19.41 13.43
CA ILE A 323 -24.58 -18.80 12.78
C ILE A 323 -24.21 -17.44 13.37
N THR A 324 -25.19 -16.71 13.92
CA THR A 324 -25.02 -15.44 14.62
C THR A 324 -24.17 -15.54 15.89
N SER A 325 -24.01 -16.73 16.44
CA SER A 325 -23.14 -17.02 17.59
C SER A 325 -21.71 -17.40 17.17
N SER A 326 -21.42 -17.46 15.87
CA SER A 326 -20.10 -17.80 15.36
C SER A 326 -19.10 -16.64 15.45
N VAL A 327 -17.81 -16.98 15.59
CA VAL A 327 -16.74 -15.96 15.69
C VAL A 327 -16.69 -15.06 14.47
N ALA A 328 -16.82 -15.59 13.27
CA ALA A 328 -16.80 -14.80 12.05
C ALA A 328 -18.00 -13.84 11.93
N TRP A 329 -19.19 -14.25 12.38
CA TRP A 329 -20.35 -13.35 12.43
C TRP A 329 -20.17 -12.25 13.47
N LEU A 330 -19.83 -12.62 14.71
CA LEU A 330 -19.61 -11.68 15.80
C LEU A 330 -18.58 -10.63 15.43
N LEU A 331 -17.48 -11.03 14.79
CA LEU A 331 -16.46 -10.10 14.30
C LEU A 331 -17.02 -9.13 13.25
N GLY A 332 -17.86 -9.62 12.32
CA GLY A 332 -18.52 -8.80 11.30
C GLY A 332 -19.50 -7.79 11.86
N GLU A 333 -20.11 -8.07 13.02
CA GLU A 333 -21.05 -7.17 13.68
C GLU A 333 -20.38 -6.18 14.65
N VAL A 334 -19.31 -6.62 15.32
CA VAL A 334 -18.60 -5.79 16.32
C VAL A 334 -17.73 -4.72 15.67
N VAL A 335 -17.12 -5.02 14.51
CA VAL A 335 -16.26 -4.06 13.79
C VAL A 335 -17.09 -3.05 13.01
N PRO A 336 -16.96 -1.73 13.27
CA PRO A 336 -17.79 -0.72 12.63
C PRO A 336 -17.65 -0.66 11.11
N GLN A 337 -16.42 -0.84 10.61
CA GLN A 337 -16.10 -0.85 9.18
C GLN A 337 -16.09 -2.27 8.63
N LYS A 338 -17.24 -2.77 8.17
CA LYS A 338 -17.37 -4.16 7.64
C LYS A 338 -16.33 -4.50 6.57
N GLN A 339 -15.87 -3.53 5.79
CA GLN A 339 -14.85 -3.77 4.76
C GLN A 339 -13.52 -4.26 5.34
N ASP A 340 -13.15 -3.81 6.53
CA ASP A 340 -11.87 -4.19 7.15
C ASP A 340 -11.88 -5.65 7.62
N VAL A 341 -13.04 -6.18 7.96
CA VAL A 341 -13.25 -7.60 8.32
C VAL A 341 -13.40 -8.50 7.10
N VAL A 342 -14.13 -8.03 6.10
CA VAL A 342 -14.48 -8.80 4.91
C VAL A 342 -13.25 -9.28 4.15
N GLN A 343 -12.26 -8.39 3.96
CA GLN A 343 -11.05 -8.74 3.23
C GLN A 343 -10.29 -9.91 3.87
N PRO A 344 -9.86 -9.83 5.15
CA PRO A 344 -9.10 -10.91 5.75
C PRO A 344 -9.93 -12.18 5.94
N LEU A 345 -11.23 -12.08 6.31
CA LEU A 345 -12.08 -13.26 6.41
C LEU A 345 -12.21 -14.02 5.08
N THR A 346 -12.59 -13.33 4.02
CA THR A 346 -12.73 -13.94 2.69
C THR A 346 -11.44 -14.62 2.24
N ARG A 347 -10.31 -13.99 2.47
CA ARG A 347 -8.99 -14.52 2.10
C ARG A 347 -8.59 -15.74 2.92
N VAL A 348 -8.82 -15.74 4.23
CA VAL A 348 -8.56 -16.89 5.11
C VAL A 348 -9.43 -18.08 4.69
N PHE A 349 -10.74 -17.88 4.51
CA PHE A 349 -11.63 -18.97 4.07
C PHE A 349 -11.30 -19.48 2.67
N LEU A 350 -10.89 -18.59 1.75
CA LEU A 350 -10.46 -18.98 0.40
C LEU A 350 -9.16 -19.79 0.43
N HIS A 351 -8.16 -19.35 1.22
CA HIS A 351 -6.89 -20.04 1.37
C HIS A 351 -7.07 -21.48 1.89
N HIS A 352 -8.00 -21.66 2.83
CA HIS A 352 -8.30 -22.98 3.41
C HIS A 352 -9.36 -23.78 2.66
N GLY A 353 -9.78 -23.34 1.47
CA GLY A 353 -10.76 -24.05 0.65
C GLY A 353 -12.18 -24.08 1.21
N GLN A 354 -12.49 -23.25 2.20
CA GLN A 354 -13.78 -23.23 2.91
C GLN A 354 -14.65 -22.02 2.57
N VAL A 355 -14.32 -21.26 1.53
CA VAL A 355 -15.07 -20.04 1.18
C VAL A 355 -16.49 -20.32 0.71
N VAL A 356 -16.73 -21.44 0.02
CA VAL A 356 -18.08 -21.82 -0.45
C VAL A 356 -19.01 -22.18 0.72
N PRO A 357 -18.63 -23.11 1.64
CA PRO A 357 -19.42 -23.36 2.86
C PRO A 357 -19.64 -22.10 3.70
N PHE A 358 -18.62 -21.23 3.81
CA PHE A 358 -18.73 -19.97 4.54
C PHE A 358 -19.81 -19.06 3.94
N VAL A 359 -19.72 -18.76 2.66
CA VAL A 359 -20.71 -17.90 1.98
C VAL A 359 -22.10 -18.53 2.02
N SER A 360 -22.22 -19.85 1.78
CA SER A 360 -23.50 -20.55 1.80
C SER A 360 -24.20 -20.51 3.16
N ALA A 361 -23.48 -20.76 4.27
CA ALA A 361 -24.04 -20.72 5.62
C ALA A 361 -24.55 -19.32 5.99
N PHE A 362 -23.75 -18.29 5.69
CA PHE A 362 -24.11 -16.90 5.98
C PHE A 362 -25.22 -16.39 5.06
N ALA A 363 -25.21 -16.75 3.77
CA ALA A 363 -26.27 -16.42 2.83
C ALA A 363 -27.61 -17.06 3.21
N ARG A 364 -27.60 -18.31 3.69
CA ARG A 364 -28.80 -19.01 4.19
C ARG A 364 -29.46 -18.24 5.31
N HIS A 365 -28.70 -17.77 6.29
CA HIS A 365 -29.19 -16.97 7.39
C HIS A 365 -29.79 -15.64 6.92
N GLU A 366 -29.11 -14.96 5.98
CA GLU A 366 -29.61 -13.69 5.45
C GLU A 366 -30.91 -13.88 4.65
N ILE A 367 -30.93 -14.85 3.74
CA ILE A 367 -32.13 -15.14 2.90
C ILE A 367 -33.33 -15.54 3.76
N SER A 368 -33.14 -16.31 4.83
CA SER A 368 -34.22 -16.77 5.70
C SER A 368 -34.97 -15.62 6.40
N LYS A 369 -34.37 -14.44 6.53
CA LYS A 369 -34.93 -13.25 7.17
C LYS A 369 -35.57 -12.27 6.18
N ILE A 370 -35.43 -12.50 4.87
CA ILE A 370 -35.93 -11.59 3.84
C ILE A 370 -37.41 -11.86 3.52
N THR A 371 -38.19 -10.80 3.56
CA THR A 371 -39.64 -10.83 3.18
C THR A 371 -39.87 -10.27 1.77
N ASP A 372 -39.03 -9.29 1.32
CA ASP A 372 -39.13 -8.71 0.00
C ASP A 372 -37.96 -9.20 -0.90
N THR A 373 -38.29 -10.03 -1.87
CA THR A 373 -37.35 -10.65 -2.82
C THR A 373 -36.54 -9.64 -3.61
N ASN A 374 -37.01 -8.39 -3.77
CA ASN A 374 -36.29 -7.33 -4.45
C ASN A 374 -35.12 -6.78 -3.64
N THR A 375 -35.05 -7.08 -2.35
CA THR A 375 -33.99 -6.58 -1.46
C THR A 375 -32.84 -7.56 -1.24
N ILE A 376 -32.95 -8.79 -1.76
CA ILE A 376 -31.99 -9.89 -1.56
C ILE A 376 -30.58 -9.41 -1.98
N PHE A 377 -29.63 -9.43 -1.03
CA PHE A 377 -28.21 -9.02 -1.21
C PHE A 377 -28.00 -7.61 -1.81
N ARG A 378 -29.01 -6.74 -1.85
CA ARG A 378 -28.83 -5.36 -2.30
C ARG A 378 -28.17 -4.47 -1.26
N GLY A 379 -28.28 -4.85 0.02
CA GLY A 379 -27.62 -4.15 1.12
C GLY A 379 -26.08 -4.38 1.16
N ASN A 380 -25.41 -3.59 2.02
CA ASN A 380 -24.00 -3.77 2.34
C ASN A 380 -23.83 -4.71 3.54
N THR A 381 -24.33 -5.95 3.42
CA THR A 381 -24.23 -6.99 4.43
C THR A 381 -22.84 -7.64 4.42
N LEU A 382 -22.51 -8.40 5.46
CA LEU A 382 -21.26 -9.15 5.52
C LEU A 382 -21.16 -10.11 4.32
N VAL A 383 -22.23 -10.84 4.02
CA VAL A 383 -22.29 -11.79 2.90
C VAL A 383 -22.05 -11.11 1.57
N SER A 384 -22.83 -10.05 1.29
CA SER A 384 -22.74 -9.36 0.00
C SER A 384 -21.34 -8.79 -0.25
N LYS A 385 -20.69 -8.26 0.79
CA LYS A 385 -19.31 -7.76 0.70
C LYS A 385 -18.27 -8.87 0.57
N CYS A 386 -18.47 -10.03 1.22
CA CYS A 386 -17.59 -11.19 1.06
C CYS A 386 -17.62 -11.73 -0.38
N ILE A 387 -18.82 -11.78 -0.99
CA ILE A 387 -18.96 -12.19 -2.39
C ILE A 387 -18.29 -11.16 -3.33
N ASP A 388 -18.45 -9.87 -3.06
CA ASP A 388 -17.78 -8.80 -3.82
C ASP A 388 -16.26 -8.92 -3.75
N GLU A 389 -15.69 -9.14 -2.55
CA GLU A 389 -14.24 -9.32 -2.36
C GLU A 389 -13.74 -10.59 -3.06
N LEU A 390 -14.51 -11.69 -2.95
CA LEU A 390 -14.20 -12.94 -3.63
C LEU A 390 -14.14 -12.74 -5.15
N MET A 391 -15.16 -12.10 -5.73
CA MET A 391 -15.20 -11.84 -7.16
C MET A 391 -14.01 -10.99 -7.63
N LYS A 392 -13.56 -10.02 -6.83
CA LYS A 392 -12.34 -9.25 -7.11
C LYS A 392 -11.10 -10.13 -7.09
N LEU A 393 -10.98 -11.02 -6.11
CA LEU A 393 -9.81 -11.90 -5.95
C LEU A 393 -9.71 -12.94 -7.06
N VAL A 394 -10.77 -13.73 -7.26
CA VAL A 394 -10.74 -14.87 -8.18
C VAL A 394 -11.13 -14.49 -9.59
N GLY A 395 -11.91 -13.39 -9.75
CA GLY A 395 -12.47 -12.96 -11.02
C GLY A 395 -11.58 -11.98 -11.81
N HIS A 396 -10.45 -11.52 -11.27
CA HIS A 396 -9.61 -10.50 -11.91
C HIS A 396 -9.18 -10.90 -13.32
N HIS A 397 -8.64 -12.10 -13.49
CA HIS A 397 -8.23 -12.59 -14.82
C HIS A 397 -9.42 -12.77 -15.77
N TYR A 398 -10.54 -13.29 -15.26
CA TYR A 398 -11.80 -13.46 -16.01
C TYR A 398 -12.31 -12.11 -16.51
N LEU A 399 -12.33 -11.11 -15.65
CA LEU A 399 -12.73 -9.74 -16.00
C LEU A 399 -11.84 -9.14 -17.07
N ARG A 400 -10.51 -9.29 -16.90
CA ARG A 400 -9.49 -8.78 -17.83
C ARG A 400 -9.63 -9.44 -19.20
N SER A 401 -9.74 -10.75 -19.27
CA SER A 401 -9.89 -11.48 -20.55
C SER A 401 -11.21 -11.14 -21.26
N THR A 402 -12.26 -10.82 -20.50
CA THR A 402 -13.58 -10.47 -21.06
C THR A 402 -13.65 -9.04 -21.56
N LEU A 403 -13.25 -8.06 -20.75
CA LEU A 403 -13.49 -6.65 -21.00
C LEU A 403 -12.32 -5.92 -21.66
N LYS A 404 -11.07 -6.27 -21.31
CA LYS A 404 -9.89 -5.53 -21.79
C LYS A 404 -9.80 -5.38 -23.30
N PRO A 405 -10.05 -6.42 -24.15
CA PRO A 405 -9.96 -6.26 -25.59
C PRO A 405 -10.91 -5.18 -26.15
N THR A 406 -12.12 -5.11 -25.60
CA THR A 406 -13.12 -4.11 -26.05
C THR A 406 -12.80 -2.72 -25.48
N LEU A 407 -12.34 -2.64 -24.23
CA LEU A 407 -11.94 -1.36 -23.63
C LEU A 407 -10.70 -0.77 -24.33
N ASP A 408 -9.69 -1.58 -24.66
CA ASP A 408 -8.52 -1.13 -25.43
C ASP A 408 -8.91 -0.61 -26.81
N LEU A 409 -9.95 -1.20 -27.44
CA LEU A 409 -10.51 -0.69 -28.69
C LEU A 409 -11.13 0.69 -28.48
N ILE A 410 -11.95 0.87 -27.43
CA ILE A 410 -12.60 2.15 -27.11
C ILE A 410 -11.55 3.23 -26.83
N PHE A 411 -10.50 2.91 -26.05
CA PHE A 411 -9.42 3.85 -25.72
C PHE A 411 -8.60 4.26 -26.95
N ARG A 412 -8.44 3.38 -27.92
CA ARG A 412 -7.73 3.65 -29.15
C ARG A 412 -8.55 4.50 -30.13
N GLU A 413 -9.84 4.14 -30.32
CA GLU A 413 -10.71 4.80 -31.28
C GLU A 413 -11.24 6.14 -30.79
N ARG A 414 -11.56 6.24 -29.50
CA ARG A 414 -12.10 7.44 -28.83
C ARG A 414 -13.28 8.09 -29.60
N LYS A 415 -14.15 7.25 -30.21
CA LYS A 415 -15.32 7.74 -30.93
C LYS A 415 -16.25 8.49 -29.94
N PRO A 416 -16.78 9.67 -30.32
CA PRO A 416 -17.76 10.38 -29.50
C PRO A 416 -19.05 9.56 -29.41
N CYS A 417 -19.61 9.45 -28.18
CA CYS A 417 -20.80 8.64 -27.90
C CYS A 417 -21.86 9.41 -27.08
N GLU A 418 -21.71 10.72 -26.91
CA GLU A 418 -22.69 11.50 -26.15
C GLU A 418 -24.02 11.59 -26.92
N ILE A 419 -25.09 11.21 -26.26
CA ILE A 419 -26.46 11.16 -26.79
C ILE A 419 -27.45 12.04 -26.02
N ASP A 420 -27.00 12.61 -24.88
CA ASP A 420 -27.77 13.58 -24.14
C ASP A 420 -27.78 14.92 -24.90
N PRO A 421 -28.96 15.39 -25.34
CA PRO A 421 -29.05 16.65 -26.11
C PRO A 421 -28.49 17.86 -25.37
N THR A 422 -28.48 17.81 -24.03
CA THR A 422 -27.98 18.92 -23.19
C THR A 422 -26.45 18.97 -23.08
N LYS A 423 -25.76 17.89 -23.48
CA LYS A 423 -24.29 17.72 -23.34
C LYS A 423 -23.55 17.57 -24.67
N LEU A 424 -24.26 17.61 -25.80
CA LEU A 424 -23.65 17.58 -27.13
C LEU A 424 -22.75 18.80 -27.33
N GLN A 425 -21.54 18.57 -27.84
CA GLN A 425 -20.62 19.65 -28.21
C GLN A 425 -21.00 20.25 -29.60
N GLN A 426 -20.62 21.53 -29.82
CA GLN A 426 -20.85 22.18 -31.10
C GLN A 426 -20.20 21.40 -32.25
N GLY A 427 -21.00 20.96 -33.22
CA GLY A 427 -20.54 20.19 -34.39
C GLY A 427 -20.65 18.66 -34.23
N GLU A 428 -21.09 18.14 -33.10
CA GLU A 428 -21.36 16.69 -32.95
C GLU A 428 -22.77 16.33 -33.46
N SER A 429 -22.85 15.22 -34.22
CA SER A 429 -24.13 14.65 -34.61
C SER A 429 -24.57 13.59 -33.61
N ARG A 430 -25.76 13.79 -33.02
CA ARG A 430 -26.38 12.83 -32.13
C ARG A 430 -26.56 11.45 -32.77
N GLU A 431 -26.94 11.40 -34.06
CA GLU A 431 -27.16 10.16 -34.79
C GLU A 431 -25.84 9.38 -35.02
N ALA A 432 -24.75 10.09 -35.32
CA ALA A 432 -23.43 9.48 -35.42
C ALA A 432 -22.94 8.94 -34.08
N ASN A 433 -23.09 9.72 -33.00
CA ASN A 433 -22.76 9.32 -31.65
C ASN A 433 -23.57 8.11 -31.16
N LEU A 434 -24.88 8.09 -31.52
CA LEU A 434 -25.75 6.95 -31.20
C LEU A 434 -25.29 5.69 -31.96
N THR A 435 -24.85 5.82 -33.19
CA THR A 435 -24.32 4.69 -33.97
C THR A 435 -23.03 4.13 -33.37
N ASN A 436 -22.11 5.01 -32.94
CA ASN A 436 -20.88 4.63 -32.23
C ASN A 436 -21.20 3.91 -30.93
N LEU A 437 -22.12 4.47 -30.15
CA LEU A 437 -22.54 3.88 -28.87
C LEU A 437 -23.16 2.50 -29.05
N LYS A 438 -24.01 2.32 -30.08
CA LYS A 438 -24.63 1.01 -30.42
C LYS A 438 -23.56 -0.05 -30.75
N GLU A 439 -22.55 0.33 -31.50
CA GLU A 439 -21.43 -0.56 -31.85
C GLU A 439 -20.72 -1.03 -30.56
N TYR A 440 -20.33 -0.11 -29.68
CA TYR A 440 -19.65 -0.44 -28.43
C TYR A 440 -20.51 -1.26 -27.47
N ILE A 441 -21.82 -0.96 -27.37
CA ILE A 441 -22.77 -1.77 -26.58
C ILE A 441 -22.80 -3.21 -27.10
N SER A 442 -22.93 -3.40 -28.42
CA SER A 442 -22.96 -4.73 -29.02
C SER A 442 -21.68 -5.52 -28.73
N LEU A 443 -20.52 -4.88 -28.82
CA LEU A 443 -19.23 -5.52 -28.52
C LEU A 443 -19.13 -5.93 -27.03
N ILE A 444 -19.50 -5.05 -26.09
CA ILE A 444 -19.47 -5.34 -24.66
C ILE A 444 -20.44 -6.46 -24.30
N LEU A 445 -21.70 -6.39 -24.76
CA LEU A 445 -22.70 -7.43 -24.48
C LEU A 445 -22.28 -8.80 -25.04
N LYS A 446 -21.74 -8.81 -26.27
CA LYS A 446 -21.21 -10.02 -26.90
C LYS A 446 -20.02 -10.60 -26.13
N ALA A 447 -19.09 -9.74 -25.68
CA ALA A 447 -17.94 -10.16 -24.88
C ALA A 447 -18.38 -10.82 -23.57
N ILE A 448 -19.33 -10.21 -22.83
CA ILE A 448 -19.85 -10.75 -21.59
C ILE A 448 -20.59 -12.07 -21.83
N ILE A 449 -21.48 -12.17 -22.83
CA ILE A 449 -22.23 -13.40 -23.13
C ILE A 449 -21.28 -14.56 -23.49
N ASN A 450 -20.27 -14.28 -24.32
CA ASN A 450 -19.30 -15.30 -24.73
C ASN A 450 -18.36 -15.74 -23.60
N SER A 451 -18.27 -14.98 -22.52
CA SER A 451 -17.39 -15.28 -21.39
C SER A 451 -17.96 -16.30 -20.39
N ALA A 452 -19.22 -16.69 -20.54
CA ALA A 452 -19.94 -17.56 -19.60
C ALA A 452 -19.16 -18.85 -19.22
N LEU A 453 -18.47 -19.46 -20.17
CA LEU A 453 -17.70 -20.70 -19.96
C LEU A 453 -16.35 -20.46 -19.30
N ASN A 454 -15.90 -19.22 -19.20
CA ASN A 454 -14.61 -18.83 -18.62
C ASN A 454 -14.75 -18.34 -17.16
N CYS A 455 -15.97 -18.35 -16.62
CA CYS A 455 -16.20 -17.94 -15.24
C CYS A 455 -15.44 -18.84 -14.26
N PRO A 456 -14.75 -18.28 -13.27
CA PRO A 456 -13.97 -19.06 -12.30
C PRO A 456 -14.83 -20.10 -11.56
N PRO A 457 -14.33 -21.34 -11.37
CA PRO A 457 -15.10 -22.44 -10.75
C PRO A 457 -15.68 -22.09 -9.37
N VAL A 458 -14.90 -21.40 -8.54
CA VAL A 458 -15.34 -20.97 -7.19
C VAL A 458 -16.51 -19.98 -7.27
N MET A 459 -16.49 -19.05 -8.23
CA MET A 459 -17.64 -18.15 -8.47
C MET A 459 -18.87 -18.93 -8.91
N CYS A 460 -18.70 -19.90 -9.82
CA CYS A 460 -19.78 -20.76 -10.27
C CYS A 460 -20.39 -21.57 -9.13
N GLN A 461 -19.56 -22.13 -8.23
CA GLN A 461 -20.04 -22.87 -7.06
C GLN A 461 -20.89 -21.97 -6.15
N ILE A 462 -20.41 -20.77 -5.83
CA ILE A 462 -21.17 -19.83 -5.01
C ILE A 462 -22.47 -19.42 -5.68
N PHE A 463 -22.46 -19.13 -6.97
CA PHE A 463 -23.69 -18.79 -7.69
C PHE A 463 -24.69 -19.96 -7.72
N SER A 464 -24.20 -21.20 -7.81
CA SER A 464 -25.05 -22.40 -7.68
C SER A 464 -25.69 -22.50 -6.29
N GLU A 465 -24.90 -22.31 -5.21
CA GLU A 465 -25.40 -22.30 -3.83
C GLU A 465 -26.45 -21.22 -3.63
N LEU A 466 -26.20 -20.01 -4.08
CA LEU A 466 -27.18 -18.90 -3.97
C LEU A 466 -28.46 -19.19 -4.73
N LYS A 467 -28.38 -19.82 -5.91
CA LYS A 467 -29.54 -20.25 -6.70
C LYS A 467 -30.36 -21.31 -5.96
N GLU A 468 -29.69 -22.32 -5.37
CA GLU A 468 -30.39 -23.37 -4.61
C GLU A 468 -31.04 -22.81 -3.34
N LEU A 469 -30.39 -21.90 -2.63
CA LEU A 469 -30.99 -21.18 -1.50
C LEU A 469 -32.23 -20.39 -1.94
N ALA A 470 -32.13 -19.66 -3.06
CA ALA A 470 -33.28 -18.94 -3.61
C ALA A 470 -34.46 -19.88 -3.98
N ASN A 471 -34.18 -21.04 -4.57
CA ASN A 471 -35.17 -22.06 -4.88
C ASN A 471 -35.85 -22.62 -3.60
N THR A 472 -35.05 -22.80 -2.54
CA THR A 472 -35.55 -23.36 -1.26
C THR A 472 -36.49 -22.40 -0.53
N TYR A 473 -36.11 -21.12 -0.46
CA TYR A 473 -36.86 -20.11 0.31
C TYR A 473 -37.97 -19.43 -0.50
N PHE A 474 -37.84 -19.36 -1.84
CA PHE A 474 -38.79 -18.72 -2.75
C PHE A 474 -39.19 -19.65 -3.92
N PRO A 475 -39.80 -20.85 -3.65
CA PRO A 475 -40.06 -21.84 -4.68
C PRO A 475 -41.06 -21.37 -5.75
N ASN A 476 -41.94 -20.44 -5.38
CA ASN A 476 -42.97 -19.91 -6.28
C ASN A 476 -42.48 -18.77 -7.18
N GLU A 477 -41.33 -18.16 -6.86
CA GLU A 477 -40.79 -17.01 -7.57
C GLU A 477 -39.57 -17.39 -8.41
N ARG A 478 -39.81 -17.97 -9.58
CA ARG A 478 -38.72 -18.47 -10.45
C ARG A 478 -37.70 -17.42 -10.86
N GLU A 479 -38.03 -16.14 -10.83
CA GLU A 479 -37.14 -15.04 -11.22
C GLU A 479 -36.09 -14.72 -10.15
N VAL A 480 -36.41 -15.01 -8.90
CA VAL A 480 -35.50 -14.74 -7.75
C VAL A 480 -34.17 -15.45 -7.91
N ARG A 481 -34.12 -16.67 -8.43
CA ARG A 481 -32.90 -17.44 -8.71
C ARG A 481 -31.93 -16.74 -9.69
N TYR A 482 -32.47 -15.89 -10.56
CA TYR A 482 -31.64 -15.08 -11.45
C TYR A 482 -31.26 -13.74 -10.81
N SER A 483 -32.17 -13.14 -10.04
CA SER A 483 -31.93 -11.84 -9.41
C SER A 483 -30.82 -11.89 -8.36
N VAL A 484 -30.73 -12.97 -7.58
CA VAL A 484 -29.69 -13.17 -6.56
C VAL A 484 -28.27 -13.21 -7.16
N ILE A 485 -28.13 -13.62 -8.42
CA ILE A 485 -26.84 -13.72 -9.10
C ILE A 485 -26.59 -12.49 -9.95
N SER A 486 -27.61 -12.00 -10.68
CA SER A 486 -27.47 -10.87 -11.61
C SER A 486 -27.00 -9.60 -10.90
N GLY A 487 -27.43 -9.39 -9.67
CA GLY A 487 -26.99 -8.30 -8.82
C GLY A 487 -25.47 -8.31 -8.58
N PHE A 488 -24.89 -9.47 -8.38
CA PHE A 488 -23.45 -9.62 -8.22
C PHE A 488 -22.71 -9.49 -9.56
N VAL A 489 -23.09 -10.25 -10.55
CA VAL A 489 -22.38 -10.33 -11.84
C VAL A 489 -22.45 -9.02 -12.62
N PHE A 490 -23.63 -8.43 -12.75
CA PHE A 490 -23.79 -7.24 -13.59
C PHE A 490 -23.64 -5.93 -12.81
N LEU A 491 -24.23 -5.80 -11.61
CA LEU A 491 -24.24 -4.53 -10.89
C LEU A 491 -22.95 -4.31 -10.10
N ARG A 492 -22.30 -5.37 -9.61
CA ARG A 492 -21.13 -5.25 -8.71
C ARG A 492 -19.81 -5.71 -9.33
N PHE A 493 -19.84 -6.41 -10.47
CA PHE A 493 -18.63 -6.92 -11.13
C PHE A 493 -18.38 -6.26 -12.50
N PHE A 494 -19.21 -6.51 -13.51
CA PHE A 494 -18.97 -5.99 -14.86
C PHE A 494 -19.20 -4.48 -14.98
N ALA A 495 -20.31 -3.95 -14.48
CA ALA A 495 -20.62 -2.54 -14.66
C ALA A 495 -19.64 -1.59 -13.93
N PRO A 496 -19.21 -1.84 -12.68
CA PRO A 496 -18.17 -1.03 -12.04
C PRO A 496 -16.82 -1.12 -12.76
N ALA A 497 -16.47 -2.29 -13.30
CA ALA A 497 -15.22 -2.46 -14.04
C ALA A 497 -15.19 -1.70 -15.37
N ILE A 498 -16.34 -1.58 -16.03
CA ILE A 498 -16.48 -0.73 -17.22
C ILE A 498 -16.37 0.75 -16.84
N LEU A 499 -17.03 1.16 -15.73
CA LEU A 499 -17.07 2.55 -15.30
C LEU A 499 -15.72 3.05 -14.80
N TYR A 500 -15.01 2.22 -14.03
CA TYR A 500 -13.73 2.55 -13.40
C TYR A 500 -12.64 1.52 -13.74
N PRO A 501 -12.25 1.40 -15.02
CA PRO A 501 -11.37 0.32 -15.47
C PRO A 501 -9.99 0.33 -14.81
N LYS A 502 -9.51 1.47 -14.33
CA LYS A 502 -8.26 1.58 -13.56
C LYS A 502 -8.32 0.84 -12.23
N LEU A 503 -9.45 0.88 -11.51
CA LEU A 503 -9.61 0.19 -10.23
C LEU A 503 -9.62 -1.34 -10.36
N PHE A 504 -9.80 -1.84 -11.59
CA PHE A 504 -9.81 -3.26 -11.92
C PHE A 504 -8.61 -3.67 -12.80
N ASP A 505 -7.56 -2.86 -12.84
CA ASP A 505 -6.34 -3.09 -13.63
C ASP A 505 -6.59 -3.40 -15.12
N LEU A 506 -7.65 -2.85 -15.68
CA LEU A 506 -8.00 -3.03 -17.09
C LEU A 506 -7.27 -2.02 -18.00
N THR A 507 -6.82 -0.91 -17.44
CA THR A 507 -6.01 0.10 -18.15
C THR A 507 -5.11 0.86 -17.18
N THR A 508 -3.97 1.31 -17.67
CA THR A 508 -3.07 2.27 -17.01
C THR A 508 -3.16 3.68 -17.62
N GLU A 509 -3.86 3.81 -18.76
CA GLU A 509 -3.98 5.07 -19.47
C GLU A 509 -4.83 6.10 -18.70
N GLN A 510 -4.56 7.38 -18.95
CA GLN A 510 -5.45 8.44 -18.50
C GLN A 510 -6.67 8.50 -19.41
N ILE A 511 -7.85 8.47 -18.79
CA ILE A 511 -9.12 8.49 -19.48
C ILE A 511 -9.59 9.94 -19.56
N ASP A 512 -9.81 10.44 -20.77
CA ASP A 512 -10.39 11.76 -21.00
C ASP A 512 -11.89 11.80 -20.66
N SER A 513 -12.45 12.99 -20.50
CA SER A 513 -13.83 13.19 -20.09
C SER A 513 -14.86 12.61 -21.07
N SER A 514 -14.58 12.67 -22.38
CA SER A 514 -15.46 12.12 -23.43
C SER A 514 -15.48 10.58 -23.35
N THR A 515 -14.31 9.96 -23.26
CA THR A 515 -14.19 8.49 -23.08
C THR A 515 -14.82 8.05 -21.75
N HIS A 516 -14.61 8.78 -20.64
CA HIS A 516 -15.27 8.46 -19.37
C HIS A 516 -16.80 8.53 -19.47
N ARG A 517 -17.31 9.49 -20.22
CA ARG A 517 -18.76 9.59 -20.48
C ARG A 517 -19.26 8.40 -21.29
N THR A 518 -18.51 7.96 -22.30
CA THR A 518 -18.80 6.74 -23.07
C THR A 518 -18.88 5.52 -22.16
N LEU A 519 -17.89 5.34 -21.26
CA LEU A 519 -17.89 4.24 -20.28
C LEU A 519 -19.08 4.31 -19.33
N THR A 520 -19.50 5.51 -18.94
CA THR A 520 -20.70 5.73 -18.11
C THR A 520 -21.97 5.22 -18.79
N LEU A 521 -22.15 5.52 -20.07
CA LEU A 521 -23.31 5.07 -20.86
C LEU A 521 -23.30 3.56 -21.06
N LEU A 522 -22.13 2.96 -21.31
CA LEU A 522 -21.95 1.52 -21.43
C LEU A 522 -22.26 0.81 -20.10
N SER A 523 -21.72 1.32 -18.97
CA SER A 523 -21.99 0.78 -17.64
C SER A 523 -23.48 0.82 -17.30
N LYS A 524 -24.18 1.94 -17.56
CA LYS A 524 -25.63 2.06 -17.38
C LYS A 524 -26.39 1.03 -18.22
N THR A 525 -25.96 0.76 -19.43
CA THR A 525 -26.61 -0.25 -20.30
C THR A 525 -26.46 -1.64 -19.71
N VAL A 526 -25.24 -2.02 -19.26
CA VAL A 526 -25.01 -3.34 -18.64
C VAL A 526 -25.83 -3.52 -17.35
N GLN A 527 -25.92 -2.47 -16.52
CA GLN A 527 -26.76 -2.48 -15.31
C GLN A 527 -28.23 -2.69 -15.66
N SER A 528 -28.73 -2.02 -16.69
CA SER A 528 -30.12 -2.13 -17.10
C SER A 528 -30.45 -3.51 -17.68
N VAL A 529 -29.52 -4.11 -18.44
CA VAL A 529 -29.66 -5.51 -18.90
C VAL A 529 -29.65 -6.46 -17.71
N GLY A 530 -28.78 -6.25 -16.72
CA GLY A 530 -28.75 -7.04 -15.48
C GLY A 530 -30.10 -7.03 -14.74
N ASN A 531 -30.75 -5.87 -14.69
CA ASN A 531 -32.08 -5.75 -14.10
C ASN A 531 -33.16 -6.52 -14.91
N LEU A 532 -33.09 -6.52 -16.26
CA LEU A 532 -34.02 -7.31 -17.10
C LEU A 532 -33.82 -8.82 -17.00
N VAL A 533 -32.60 -9.27 -16.70
CA VAL A 533 -32.32 -10.69 -16.42
C VAL A 533 -33.14 -11.16 -15.22
N SER A 534 -33.28 -10.28 -14.22
CA SER A 534 -33.97 -10.58 -12.96
C SER A 534 -35.48 -10.40 -13.00
N SER A 535 -36.05 -9.58 -13.91
CA SER A 535 -37.50 -9.34 -13.98
C SER A 535 -37.93 -8.91 -15.37
N ARG A 536 -38.83 -9.68 -15.99
CA ARG A 536 -39.46 -9.35 -17.28
C ARG A 536 -40.41 -8.15 -17.21
N THR A 537 -40.87 -7.82 -15.99
CA THR A 537 -41.88 -6.77 -15.79
C THR A 537 -41.29 -5.39 -15.52
N SER A 538 -39.98 -5.28 -15.30
CA SER A 538 -39.35 -3.97 -15.12
C SER A 538 -39.18 -3.23 -16.45
N HIS A 539 -40.31 -3.02 -17.14
CA HIS A 539 -40.36 -2.13 -18.31
C HIS A 539 -39.95 -0.73 -17.89
N HIS A 540 -38.67 -0.38 -18.18
CA HIS A 540 -38.28 0.96 -18.62
C HIS A 540 -38.49 2.16 -17.68
N ASN A 541 -38.11 2.08 -16.41
CA ASN A 541 -38.00 3.25 -15.57
C ASN A 541 -36.62 3.92 -15.73
N PHE A 542 -36.23 4.20 -17.00
CA PHE A 542 -35.14 5.14 -17.20
C PHE A 542 -35.63 6.55 -16.85
N ARG A 543 -34.97 7.21 -15.93
CA ARG A 543 -35.20 8.63 -15.64
C ARG A 543 -34.84 9.50 -16.87
N GLU A 544 -33.90 9.03 -17.68
CA GLU A 544 -33.35 9.74 -18.84
C GLU A 544 -33.98 9.18 -20.13
N SER A 545 -34.68 10.04 -20.87
CA SER A 545 -35.40 9.65 -22.12
C SER A 545 -34.46 9.11 -23.21
N TYR A 546 -33.26 9.69 -23.34
CA TYR A 546 -32.26 9.29 -24.33
C TYR A 546 -31.75 7.85 -24.10
N MET A 547 -31.63 7.40 -22.85
CA MET A 547 -31.26 6.02 -22.54
C MET A 547 -32.36 5.01 -22.93
N ARG A 548 -33.62 5.38 -22.86
CA ARG A 548 -34.76 4.54 -23.29
C ARG A 548 -34.67 4.20 -24.79
N GLU A 549 -34.32 5.18 -25.61
CA GLU A 549 -34.13 5.00 -27.05
C GLU A 549 -32.99 4.03 -27.35
N VAL A 550 -31.81 4.21 -26.70
CA VAL A 550 -30.68 3.31 -26.86
C VAL A 550 -31.06 1.88 -26.47
N PHE A 551 -31.74 1.73 -25.34
CA PHE A 551 -32.08 0.43 -24.79
C PHE A 551 -33.04 -0.32 -25.71
N GLY A 552 -34.07 0.36 -26.21
CA GLY A 552 -35.05 -0.23 -27.14
C GLY A 552 -34.45 -0.72 -28.46
N HIS A 553 -33.35 -0.10 -28.91
CA HIS A 553 -32.67 -0.46 -30.14
C HIS A 553 -31.53 -1.48 -29.97
N CYS A 554 -30.85 -1.48 -28.82
CA CYS A 554 -29.63 -2.24 -28.62
C CYS A 554 -29.85 -3.53 -27.82
N VAL A 555 -30.89 -3.61 -26.99
CA VAL A 555 -31.13 -4.77 -26.13
C VAL A 555 -32.31 -5.59 -26.66
N THR A 556 -32.01 -6.78 -27.10
CA THR A 556 -33.01 -7.76 -27.60
C THR A 556 -33.22 -8.89 -26.59
N ASP A 557 -34.29 -9.65 -26.72
CA ASP A 557 -34.53 -10.85 -25.91
C ASP A 557 -33.39 -11.87 -26.00
N LYS A 558 -32.66 -11.89 -27.13
CA LYS A 558 -31.46 -12.73 -27.29
C LYS A 558 -30.34 -12.30 -26.37
N HIS A 559 -30.15 -11.00 -26.17
CA HIS A 559 -29.14 -10.48 -25.22
C HIS A 559 -29.54 -10.82 -23.80
N VAL A 560 -30.81 -10.65 -23.42
CA VAL A 560 -31.30 -11.00 -22.08
C VAL A 560 -31.15 -12.50 -21.80
N GLU A 561 -31.52 -13.35 -22.76
CA GLU A 561 -31.33 -14.80 -22.63
C GLU A 561 -29.85 -15.20 -22.62
N GLY A 562 -29.01 -14.56 -23.44
CA GLY A 562 -27.57 -14.76 -23.41
C GLY A 562 -26.97 -14.36 -22.06
N MET A 563 -27.41 -13.24 -21.49
CA MET A 563 -26.96 -12.81 -20.14
C MET A 563 -27.44 -13.75 -19.04
N ARG A 564 -28.60 -14.39 -19.19
CA ARG A 564 -29.04 -15.46 -18.27
C ARG A 564 -28.07 -16.63 -18.26
N THR A 565 -27.44 -16.98 -19.39
CA THR A 565 -26.42 -18.04 -19.41
C THR A 565 -25.18 -17.69 -18.62
N VAL A 566 -24.81 -16.40 -18.49
CA VAL A 566 -23.67 -15.94 -17.66
C VAL A 566 -23.95 -16.09 -16.16
N THR A 567 -25.23 -16.08 -15.77
CA THR A 567 -25.65 -16.29 -14.38
C THR A 567 -25.82 -17.76 -14.01
N LEU A 568 -25.66 -18.69 -14.96
CA LEU A 568 -25.70 -20.12 -14.70
C LEU A 568 -24.29 -20.66 -14.48
N PRO A 569 -24.11 -21.65 -13.60
CA PRO A 569 -22.86 -22.39 -13.52
C PRO A 569 -22.49 -22.97 -14.90
N TRP A 570 -21.23 -22.95 -15.27
CA TRP A 570 -20.77 -23.40 -16.60
C TRP A 570 -21.13 -24.87 -16.88
N TRP A 571 -21.24 -25.71 -15.85
CA TRP A 571 -21.69 -27.11 -16.04
C TRP A 571 -23.17 -27.20 -16.44
N ASP A 572 -24.03 -26.31 -15.93
CA ASP A 572 -25.42 -26.17 -16.40
C ASP A 572 -25.43 -25.57 -17.80
N THR A 573 -24.57 -24.60 -18.06
CA THR A 573 -24.40 -23.95 -19.38
C THR A 573 -23.88 -24.94 -20.41
N ALA A 574 -22.92 -25.81 -20.05
CA ALA A 574 -22.39 -26.85 -20.90
C ALA A 574 -23.50 -27.87 -21.27
N GLY A 575 -24.39 -28.20 -20.34
CA GLY A 575 -25.57 -29.03 -20.61
C GLY A 575 -26.56 -28.40 -21.59
N VAL A 576 -26.79 -27.10 -21.48
CA VAL A 576 -27.65 -26.32 -22.41
C VAL A 576 -26.99 -26.19 -23.80
N LEU A 577 -25.68 -25.92 -23.84
CA LEU A 577 -24.93 -25.82 -25.11
C LEU A 577 -24.77 -27.17 -25.80
N LYS A 578 -24.65 -28.28 -25.02
CA LYS A 578 -24.62 -29.63 -25.56
C LYS A 578 -25.91 -30.04 -26.21
N LYS A 579 -27.04 -29.59 -25.68
CA LYS A 579 -28.37 -29.76 -26.31
C LYS A 579 -28.52 -28.98 -27.63
N LYS A 580 -27.79 -27.82 -27.76
CA LYS A 580 -27.80 -27.01 -28.99
C LYS A 580 -26.72 -27.41 -30.00
N ASN A 581 -25.63 -28.09 -29.58
CA ASN A 581 -24.55 -28.56 -30.41
C ASN A 581 -24.07 -29.93 -29.94
N PRO A 582 -24.69 -31.05 -30.37
CA PRO A 582 -24.37 -32.38 -29.86
C PRO A 582 -22.99 -32.90 -30.22
N ASP A 583 -22.28 -32.30 -31.21
CA ASP A 583 -21.01 -32.80 -31.74
C ASP A 583 -19.75 -32.25 -31.04
N LYS A 584 -19.88 -31.36 -30.06
CA LYS A 584 -18.74 -30.90 -29.26
C LYS A 584 -18.59 -31.74 -27.99
N THR A 585 -17.65 -32.68 -28.01
CA THR A 585 -17.19 -33.43 -26.83
C THR A 585 -16.49 -32.50 -25.85
N PHE A 586 -17.16 -32.15 -24.77
CA PHE A 586 -16.53 -31.51 -23.61
C PHE A 586 -15.77 -32.57 -22.80
N ASP A 587 -14.46 -32.41 -22.67
CA ASP A 587 -13.56 -33.41 -22.15
C ASP A 587 -13.81 -33.67 -20.63
N ARG A 588 -14.10 -34.92 -20.28
CA ARG A 588 -14.31 -35.42 -18.92
C ARG A 588 -13.11 -35.15 -18.01
N LYS A 589 -11.91 -34.98 -18.61
CA LYS A 589 -10.67 -34.61 -17.93
C LYS A 589 -10.74 -33.23 -17.23
N PHE A 590 -11.56 -32.32 -17.70
CA PHE A 590 -11.71 -30.99 -17.09
C PHE A 590 -12.48 -31.05 -15.76
N LEU A 591 -13.40 -31.99 -15.62
CA LEU A 591 -14.16 -32.25 -14.38
C LEU A 591 -13.29 -32.95 -13.31
N GLU A 592 -12.38 -33.83 -13.73
CA GLU A 592 -11.42 -34.49 -12.83
C GLU A 592 -10.36 -33.52 -12.31
N ILE A 593 -10.01 -32.49 -13.08
CA ILE A 593 -9.04 -31.44 -12.68
C ILE A 593 -9.61 -30.55 -11.56
N ILE A 594 -10.92 -30.35 -11.52
CA ILE A 594 -11.58 -29.50 -10.52
C ILE A 594 -11.86 -30.26 -9.22
N SER A 595 -12.21 -31.55 -9.32
CA SER A 595 -12.47 -32.38 -8.13
C SER A 595 -11.20 -32.87 -7.43
N SER A 596 -10.04 -32.74 -8.06
CA SER A 596 -8.73 -33.17 -7.56
C SER A 596 -7.80 -31.99 -7.21
N MET A 597 -8.32 -30.84 -6.81
CA MET A 597 -7.50 -29.80 -6.19
C MET A 597 -7.36 -30.00 -4.67
N PRO A 598 -6.45 -30.92 -4.26
CA PRO A 598 -5.75 -30.74 -3.01
C PRO A 598 -4.43 -30.05 -3.33
N ASN A 599 -4.04 -29.16 -2.47
CA ASN A 599 -2.69 -28.65 -2.28
C ASN A 599 -1.61 -29.26 -3.20
N GLY A 600 -1.11 -28.48 -4.16
CA GLY A 600 0.24 -28.69 -4.66
C GLY A 600 0.44 -29.48 -5.95
N SER A 601 -0.49 -29.58 -6.90
CA SER A 601 -0.16 -30.15 -8.22
C SER A 601 0.04 -29.08 -9.30
N HIS A 602 1.29 -28.95 -9.71
CA HIS A 602 1.75 -28.13 -10.81
C HIS A 602 1.29 -28.67 -12.14
N LYS A 603 0.16 -28.24 -12.67
CA LYS A 603 -0.10 -28.35 -14.10
C LYS A 603 0.18 -27.00 -14.75
N ALA A 604 1.20 -27.01 -15.61
CA ALA A 604 1.52 -25.90 -16.49
C ALA A 604 0.24 -25.43 -17.19
N TYR A 605 -0.02 -24.12 -17.16
CA TYR A 605 -1.11 -23.54 -17.92
C TYR A 605 -0.81 -23.73 -19.41
N ASP A 606 -1.73 -24.32 -20.17
CA ASP A 606 -1.55 -24.52 -21.60
C ASP A 606 -1.42 -23.19 -22.36
N THR A 607 -1.97 -22.12 -21.81
CA THR A 607 -1.87 -20.76 -22.38
C THR A 607 -1.21 -19.79 -21.39
N PRO A 608 -0.26 -18.94 -21.85
CA PRO A 608 0.40 -17.97 -20.97
C PRO A 608 -0.59 -16.92 -20.46
N VAL A 609 -0.68 -16.77 -19.15
CA VAL A 609 -1.48 -15.75 -18.46
C VAL A 609 -0.58 -14.56 -18.11
N ILE A 610 -0.98 -13.36 -18.49
CA ILE A 610 -0.26 -12.14 -18.14
C ILE A 610 -0.49 -11.82 -16.65
N LEU A 611 0.59 -11.77 -15.89
CA LEU A 611 0.56 -11.49 -14.46
C LEU A 611 0.81 -10.01 -14.16
N LYS A 612 1.78 -9.39 -14.83
CA LYS A 612 2.10 -7.97 -14.68
C LYS A 612 2.77 -7.42 -15.92
N GLU A 613 2.48 -6.14 -16.20
CA GLU A 613 3.12 -5.36 -17.23
C GLU A 613 3.53 -4.00 -16.66
N GLY A 614 4.59 -3.40 -17.20
CA GLY A 614 4.99 -2.07 -16.78
C GLY A 614 6.36 -1.65 -17.32
N ILE A 615 6.66 -0.36 -17.11
CA ILE A 615 7.92 0.24 -17.54
C ILE A 615 8.96 0.06 -16.44
N MET A 616 10.12 -0.46 -16.79
CA MET A 616 11.29 -0.56 -15.90
C MET A 616 12.56 -0.23 -16.66
N ILE A 617 13.63 0.07 -15.94
CA ILE A 617 14.95 0.37 -16.50
C ILE A 617 15.84 -0.84 -16.30
N LYS A 618 16.50 -1.30 -17.35
CA LYS A 618 17.34 -2.49 -17.30
C LYS A 618 18.77 -2.26 -17.69
N ARG A 619 19.67 -3.08 -17.11
CA ARG A 619 21.07 -3.22 -17.47
C ARG A 619 21.48 -4.69 -17.45
N ALA A 620 22.24 -5.15 -18.45
CA ALA A 620 22.84 -6.48 -18.47
C ALA A 620 24.27 -6.46 -17.90
N GLN A 621 24.67 -7.51 -17.18
CA GLN A 621 26.04 -7.73 -16.71
C GLN A 621 27.00 -7.99 -17.90
N GLY A 622 28.29 -7.75 -17.72
CA GLY A 622 29.34 -8.11 -18.71
C GLY A 622 29.62 -7.05 -19.77
N ARG A 623 29.05 -5.86 -19.76
CA ARG A 623 29.43 -4.78 -20.68
C ARG A 623 30.54 -3.90 -20.11
N LYS A 624 31.66 -3.80 -20.85
CA LYS A 624 32.95 -3.21 -20.45
C LYS A 624 32.96 -1.72 -20.09
N LYS A 625 31.88 -0.95 -20.27
CA LYS A 625 31.87 0.49 -19.94
C LYS A 625 30.79 0.83 -18.93
N PHE A 626 31.22 1.32 -17.78
CA PHE A 626 30.42 1.90 -16.72
C PHE A 626 29.92 3.30 -17.13
N GLY A 627 28.60 3.48 -17.20
CA GLY A 627 28.00 4.79 -17.37
C GLY A 627 26.46 4.67 -17.33
N ILE A 628 25.78 5.73 -16.94
CA ILE A 628 24.31 5.87 -16.97
C ILE A 628 23.75 5.49 -18.36
N LYS A 629 24.50 5.66 -19.43
CA LYS A 629 24.16 5.30 -20.81
C LYS A 629 23.87 3.80 -21.04
N ASN A 630 24.20 2.91 -20.08
CA ASN A 630 23.93 1.47 -20.20
C ASN A 630 22.57 1.04 -19.63
N PHE A 631 21.93 1.89 -18.87
CA PHE A 631 20.57 1.69 -18.38
C PHE A 631 19.59 2.11 -19.50
N LYS A 632 18.64 1.23 -19.83
CA LYS A 632 17.65 1.45 -20.88
C LYS A 632 16.26 1.19 -20.39
N THR A 633 15.39 2.16 -20.55
CA THR A 633 13.95 2.02 -20.30
C THR A 633 13.35 1.01 -21.26
N ARG A 634 12.52 0.09 -20.74
CA ARG A 634 11.84 -0.96 -21.49
C ARG A 634 10.46 -1.20 -20.89
N PHE A 635 9.55 -1.66 -21.73
CA PHE A 635 8.27 -2.19 -21.32
C PHE A 635 8.43 -3.69 -21.05
N PHE A 636 8.14 -4.12 -19.83
CA PHE A 636 8.24 -5.51 -19.39
C PHE A 636 6.86 -6.14 -19.32
N ARG A 637 6.79 -7.43 -19.66
CA ARG A 637 5.60 -8.25 -19.55
C ARG A 637 5.99 -9.58 -18.89
N LEU A 638 5.39 -9.86 -17.74
CA LEU A 638 5.50 -11.13 -17.03
C LEU A 638 4.27 -11.98 -17.29
N THR A 639 4.48 -13.21 -17.71
CA THR A 639 3.43 -14.23 -17.85
C THR A 639 3.75 -15.40 -16.93
N THR A 640 2.86 -16.38 -16.86
CA THR A 640 3.10 -17.66 -16.17
C THR A 640 4.24 -18.49 -16.80
N HIS A 641 4.66 -18.17 -18.04
CA HIS A 641 5.66 -18.93 -18.80
C HIS A 641 6.98 -18.18 -18.99
N ASN A 642 6.93 -16.87 -19.13
CA ASN A 642 8.12 -16.08 -19.45
C ASN A 642 8.05 -14.64 -18.96
N LEU A 643 9.22 -14.03 -18.81
CA LEU A 643 9.41 -12.60 -18.71
C LEU A 643 9.93 -12.07 -20.03
N SER A 644 9.24 -11.15 -20.63
CA SER A 644 9.68 -10.50 -21.88
C SER A 644 9.81 -9.00 -21.71
N TYR A 645 10.62 -8.36 -22.59
CA TYR A 645 10.66 -6.90 -22.65
C TYR A 645 10.79 -6.39 -24.09
N SER A 646 10.13 -5.27 -24.36
CA SER A 646 10.09 -4.57 -25.64
C SER A 646 10.55 -3.11 -25.50
N LYS A 647 10.60 -2.35 -26.62
CA LYS A 647 10.88 -0.90 -26.60
C LYS A 647 9.68 -0.12 -26.08
N THR A 648 8.49 -0.51 -26.50
CA THR A 648 7.21 0.14 -26.21
C THR A 648 6.17 -0.91 -25.83
N GLU A 649 5.08 -0.50 -25.29
CA GLU A 649 3.91 -1.34 -25.05
C GLU A 649 3.41 -1.92 -26.39
N GLY A 650 3.01 -3.20 -26.39
CA GLY A 650 2.58 -3.91 -27.62
C GLY A 650 3.66 -4.12 -28.69
N GLY A 651 4.88 -3.65 -28.46
CA GLY A 651 6.00 -3.82 -29.40
C GLY A 651 6.55 -5.24 -29.44
N VAL A 652 7.27 -5.58 -30.53
CA VAL A 652 7.94 -6.89 -30.67
C VAL A 652 8.93 -7.08 -29.51
N PRO A 653 8.89 -8.22 -28.79
CA PRO A 653 9.83 -8.51 -27.72
C PRO A 653 11.30 -8.51 -28.21
N LEU A 654 12.14 -7.75 -27.53
CA LEU A 654 13.59 -7.74 -27.76
C LEU A 654 14.29 -8.94 -27.10
N CYS A 655 13.65 -9.52 -26.11
CA CYS A 655 14.11 -10.68 -25.36
C CYS A 655 12.91 -11.34 -24.69
N VAL A 656 12.93 -12.66 -24.68
CA VAL A 656 12.00 -13.51 -23.94
C VAL A 656 12.85 -14.42 -23.05
N ILE A 657 12.56 -14.44 -21.77
CA ILE A 657 13.26 -15.20 -20.73
C ILE A 657 12.25 -16.22 -20.18
N PRO A 658 12.42 -17.52 -20.46
CA PRO A 658 11.60 -18.55 -19.87
C PRO A 658 11.71 -18.55 -18.33
N VAL A 659 10.62 -18.83 -17.65
CA VAL A 659 10.58 -18.81 -16.17
C VAL A 659 11.55 -19.85 -15.57
N ASP A 660 11.71 -20.99 -16.22
CA ASP A 660 12.62 -22.06 -15.83
C ASP A 660 14.12 -21.71 -15.97
N GLU A 661 14.45 -20.68 -16.74
CA GLU A 661 15.81 -20.11 -16.82
C GLU A 661 16.09 -19.08 -15.71
N ILE A 662 15.12 -18.70 -14.90
CA ILE A 662 15.32 -17.74 -13.81
C ILE A 662 15.79 -18.47 -12.57
N LEU A 663 17.06 -18.36 -12.25
CA LEU A 663 17.71 -19.08 -11.15
C LEU A 663 17.52 -18.40 -9.78
N ALA A 664 17.47 -17.07 -9.75
CA ALA A 664 17.19 -16.27 -8.54
C ALA A 664 16.67 -14.89 -8.91
N VAL A 665 15.80 -14.34 -8.06
CA VAL A 665 15.32 -12.98 -8.14
C VAL A 665 15.46 -12.36 -6.76
N GLU A 666 16.37 -11.38 -6.62
CA GLU A 666 16.74 -10.83 -5.32
C GLU A 666 17.06 -9.33 -5.43
N ARG A 667 16.94 -8.62 -4.33
CA ARG A 667 17.35 -7.21 -4.26
C ARG A 667 18.86 -7.07 -4.49
N VAL A 668 19.24 -5.95 -5.05
CA VAL A 668 20.66 -5.55 -5.18
C VAL A 668 20.96 -4.51 -4.12
N GLU A 669 22.12 -4.63 -3.47
CA GLU A 669 22.61 -3.59 -2.56
C GLU A 669 22.70 -2.24 -3.26
N GLU A 670 22.14 -1.19 -2.66
CA GLU A 670 22.16 0.17 -3.20
C GLU A 670 23.56 0.70 -3.45
N SER A 671 24.54 0.25 -2.67
CA SER A 671 25.97 0.55 -2.83
C SER A 671 26.52 0.18 -4.22
N SER A 672 25.93 -0.83 -4.87
CA SER A 672 26.39 -1.37 -6.16
C SER A 672 26.24 -0.36 -7.31
N PHE A 673 25.13 0.33 -7.38
CA PHE A 673 24.84 1.29 -8.47
C PHE A 673 24.53 2.68 -7.96
N LYS A 674 24.37 2.87 -6.65
CA LYS A 674 23.90 4.12 -6.01
C LYS A 674 22.54 4.57 -6.53
N ILE A 675 21.68 3.59 -6.87
CA ILE A 675 20.35 3.77 -7.42
C ILE A 675 19.37 2.97 -6.56
N LYS A 676 18.25 3.56 -6.19
CA LYS A 676 17.18 2.91 -5.42
C LYS A 676 16.34 1.96 -6.27
N ASN A 677 15.60 1.07 -5.61
CA ASN A 677 14.61 0.17 -6.21
C ASN A 677 15.20 -0.78 -7.25
N MET A 678 16.39 -1.28 -6.98
CA MET A 678 17.12 -2.19 -7.86
C MET A 678 16.98 -3.65 -7.39
N PHE A 679 16.68 -4.51 -8.32
CA PHE A 679 16.74 -5.96 -8.14
C PHE A 679 17.47 -6.64 -9.28
N GLN A 680 17.88 -7.87 -9.05
CA GLN A 680 18.58 -8.70 -10.02
C GLN A 680 17.80 -9.94 -10.37
N LEU A 681 17.90 -10.33 -11.62
CA LEU A 681 17.38 -11.57 -12.17
C LEU A 681 18.57 -12.38 -12.68
N VAL A 682 18.88 -13.49 -12.01
CA VAL A 682 20.02 -14.33 -12.32
C VAL A 682 19.59 -15.42 -13.31
N GLN A 683 20.28 -15.50 -14.44
CA GLN A 683 20.10 -16.51 -15.47
C GLN A 683 21.41 -17.31 -15.65
N PRO A 684 21.39 -18.51 -16.24
CA PRO A 684 22.59 -19.29 -16.50
C PRO A 684 23.65 -18.53 -17.32
N SER A 685 23.21 -17.72 -18.27
CA SER A 685 24.09 -16.99 -19.19
C SER A 685 24.47 -15.59 -18.73
N ARG A 686 23.71 -14.97 -17.80
CA ARG A 686 23.93 -13.56 -17.38
C ARG A 686 23.07 -13.18 -16.19
N THR A 687 23.45 -12.12 -15.52
CA THR A 687 22.60 -11.41 -14.55
C THR A 687 22.00 -10.15 -15.20
N LEU A 688 20.70 -9.96 -15.04
CA LEU A 688 19.98 -8.77 -15.48
C LEU A 688 19.65 -7.92 -14.26
N TYR A 689 20.15 -6.68 -14.21
CA TYR A 689 19.81 -5.70 -13.19
C TYR A 689 18.65 -4.85 -13.67
N ILE A 690 17.65 -4.71 -12.84
CA ILE A 690 16.39 -4.03 -13.17
C ILE A 690 16.10 -3.00 -12.06
N GLN A 691 15.74 -1.79 -12.47
CA GLN A 691 15.25 -0.74 -11.58
C GLN A 691 13.75 -0.58 -11.80
N ALA A 692 12.97 -0.71 -10.74
CA ALA A 692 11.56 -0.36 -10.73
C ALA A 692 11.37 1.16 -10.59
N MET A 693 10.20 1.66 -10.92
CA MET A 693 9.90 3.10 -10.91
C MET A 693 9.85 3.66 -9.48
N ASN A 694 9.39 2.87 -8.52
CA ASN A 694 9.32 3.20 -7.11
C ASN A 694 9.39 1.93 -6.24
N CYS A 695 9.43 2.09 -4.92
CA CYS A 695 9.57 0.99 -3.97
C CYS A 695 8.37 0.03 -3.93
N VAL A 696 7.16 0.51 -4.21
CA VAL A 696 5.94 -0.32 -4.28
C VAL A 696 6.01 -1.22 -5.51
N GLU A 697 6.31 -0.65 -6.67
CA GLU A 697 6.52 -1.39 -7.92
C GLU A 697 7.64 -2.45 -7.78
N GLU A 698 8.76 -2.10 -7.13
CA GLU A 698 9.84 -3.05 -6.84
C GLU A 698 9.32 -4.25 -6.07
N LYS A 699 8.59 -4.03 -4.97
CA LYS A 699 8.03 -5.10 -4.14
C LYS A 699 7.08 -6.00 -4.94
N GLU A 700 6.21 -5.42 -5.73
CA GLU A 700 5.24 -6.16 -6.56
C GLU A 700 5.94 -7.03 -7.61
N TRP A 701 6.91 -6.47 -8.35
CA TRP A 701 7.68 -7.23 -9.34
C TRP A 701 8.48 -8.37 -8.70
N LEU A 702 9.18 -8.10 -7.60
CA LEU A 702 9.90 -9.12 -6.85
C LEU A 702 8.98 -10.25 -6.41
N ASN A 703 7.85 -9.92 -5.79
CA ASN A 703 6.90 -10.91 -5.31
C ASN A 703 6.37 -11.80 -6.43
N LEU A 704 5.98 -11.22 -7.57
CA LEU A 704 5.44 -11.97 -8.70
C LEU A 704 6.53 -12.82 -9.39
N LEU A 705 7.70 -12.25 -9.67
CA LEU A 705 8.80 -12.97 -10.29
C LEU A 705 9.25 -14.16 -9.43
N THR A 706 9.37 -13.95 -8.13
CA THR A 706 9.76 -15.01 -7.22
C THR A 706 8.73 -16.13 -7.17
N LYS A 707 7.44 -15.79 -7.18
CA LYS A 707 6.36 -16.79 -7.22
C LYS A 707 6.39 -17.64 -8.48
N VAL A 708 6.56 -17.05 -9.65
CA VAL A 708 6.63 -17.83 -10.90
C VAL A 708 7.86 -18.71 -10.97
N CYS A 709 8.94 -18.33 -10.28
CA CYS A 709 10.20 -19.09 -10.26
C CYS A 709 10.29 -20.09 -9.09
N GLN A 710 9.33 -20.11 -8.16
CA GLN A 710 9.41 -20.93 -6.94
C GLN A 710 9.57 -22.42 -7.22
N TYR A 711 9.07 -22.91 -8.34
CA TYR A 711 9.11 -24.33 -8.72
C TYR A 711 10.23 -24.69 -9.68
N ASN A 712 11.10 -23.75 -10.00
CA ASN A 712 12.27 -24.04 -10.81
C ASN A 712 13.25 -24.93 -10.03
N SER A 713 13.46 -26.15 -10.49
CA SER A 713 14.36 -27.14 -9.89
C SER A 713 15.85 -26.71 -9.87
N HIS A 714 16.19 -25.75 -10.72
CA HIS A 714 17.56 -25.22 -10.88
C HIS A 714 17.82 -23.95 -10.08
N ARG A 715 16.93 -23.55 -9.16
CA ARG A 715 17.13 -22.36 -8.32
C ARG A 715 18.43 -22.41 -7.56
N LEU A 716 19.09 -21.26 -7.50
CA LEU A 716 20.28 -21.08 -6.69
C LEU A 716 19.92 -21.15 -5.19
N LYS A 717 20.84 -21.71 -4.40
CA LYS A 717 20.76 -21.67 -2.93
C LYS A 717 21.37 -20.38 -2.37
N GLN A 718 22.33 -19.82 -3.10
CA GLN A 718 23.05 -18.60 -2.71
C GLN A 718 23.21 -17.67 -3.93
N TYR A 719 23.27 -16.37 -3.66
CA TYR A 719 23.45 -15.34 -4.66
C TYR A 719 24.40 -14.24 -4.15
N HIS A 720 24.80 -13.33 -5.01
CA HIS A 720 25.58 -12.14 -4.65
C HIS A 720 24.67 -10.92 -4.55
N PRO A 721 24.45 -10.33 -3.35
CA PRO A 721 23.65 -9.10 -3.21
C PRO A 721 24.32 -7.87 -3.85
N GLY A 722 25.65 -7.84 -3.93
CA GLY A 722 26.39 -6.80 -4.64
C GLY A 722 26.67 -7.16 -6.10
N ALA A 723 26.75 -6.15 -6.98
CA ALA A 723 27.04 -6.37 -8.40
C ALA A 723 28.53 -6.69 -8.63
N TYR A 724 28.80 -7.43 -9.72
CA TYR A 724 30.16 -7.67 -10.20
C TYR A 724 30.65 -6.48 -11.02
N ILE A 725 31.59 -5.72 -10.48
CA ILE A 725 32.05 -4.44 -11.02
C ILE A 725 33.56 -4.36 -10.95
N ASN A 726 34.23 -3.95 -12.03
CA ASN A 726 35.70 -3.84 -12.11
C ASN A 726 36.41 -5.15 -11.71
N CYS A 727 35.90 -6.28 -12.17
CA CYS A 727 36.41 -7.61 -11.91
C CYS A 727 36.37 -8.03 -10.42
N VAL A 728 35.42 -7.49 -9.65
CA VAL A 728 35.24 -7.79 -8.22
C VAL A 728 33.75 -7.77 -7.86
N TRP A 729 33.31 -8.72 -7.06
CA TRP A 729 32.00 -8.67 -6.40
C TRP A 729 32.00 -7.68 -5.25
N LEU A 730 31.10 -6.71 -5.24
CA LEU A 730 31.08 -5.65 -4.22
C LEU A 730 30.71 -6.16 -2.83
N CYS A 731 29.91 -7.21 -2.74
CA CYS A 731 29.44 -7.80 -1.47
C CYS A 731 30.52 -8.59 -0.74
N CYS A 732 31.27 -9.49 -1.42
CA CYS A 732 32.20 -10.43 -0.80
C CYS A 732 33.66 -10.23 -1.24
N ARG A 733 33.93 -9.24 -2.10
CA ARG A 733 35.26 -8.91 -2.65
C ARG A 733 35.92 -10.02 -3.48
N SER A 734 35.18 -11.06 -3.84
CA SER A 734 35.70 -12.11 -4.73
C SER A 734 35.98 -11.56 -6.12
N THR A 735 37.12 -11.97 -6.70
CA THR A 735 37.56 -11.55 -8.04
C THR A 735 37.07 -12.51 -9.14
N SER A 736 36.64 -13.71 -8.79
CA SER A 736 36.08 -14.65 -9.75
C SER A 736 34.62 -14.31 -10.06
N GLU A 737 34.30 -14.10 -11.34
CA GLU A 737 32.92 -13.87 -11.79
C GLU A 737 32.01 -15.07 -11.50
N GLN A 738 32.59 -16.28 -11.46
CA GLN A 738 31.89 -17.55 -11.17
C GLN A 738 31.94 -17.95 -9.69
N ALA A 739 32.33 -17.02 -8.79
CA ALA A 739 32.34 -17.32 -7.37
C ALA A 739 30.90 -17.71 -6.90
N PRO A 740 30.81 -18.68 -5.97
CA PRO A 740 29.53 -19.01 -5.36
C PRO A 740 28.97 -17.81 -4.61
N GLY A 741 27.64 -17.67 -4.58
CA GLY A 741 26.97 -16.59 -3.87
C GLY A 741 27.35 -16.57 -2.38
N CYS A 742 27.35 -15.39 -1.80
CA CYS A 742 27.72 -15.15 -0.39
C CYS A 742 26.49 -14.92 0.52
N SER A 743 25.30 -14.86 -0.03
CA SER A 743 24.05 -14.69 0.71
C SER A 743 23.06 -15.75 0.30
N ALA A 744 22.27 -16.25 1.25
CA ALA A 744 21.21 -17.21 0.96
C ALA A 744 20.10 -16.57 0.13
N VAL A 745 19.58 -17.32 -0.84
CA VAL A 745 18.38 -16.91 -1.60
C VAL A 745 17.18 -16.94 -0.65
N SER A 746 16.30 -15.96 -0.78
CA SER A 746 15.10 -15.86 0.04
C SER A 746 14.22 -17.11 -0.12
N ASN A 747 13.78 -17.67 1.01
CA ASN A 747 12.81 -18.77 1.01
C ASN A 747 11.40 -18.21 0.91
N TYR A 748 10.61 -18.76 0.01
CA TYR A 748 9.22 -18.38 -0.18
C TYR A 748 8.30 -19.53 0.17
N LEU A 749 7.13 -19.18 0.73
CA LEU A 749 6.06 -20.15 0.96
C LEU A 749 5.48 -20.57 -0.39
N GLU A 750 5.19 -21.85 -0.54
CA GLU A 750 4.44 -22.37 -1.69
C GLU A 750 3.07 -21.70 -1.76
N CYS A 751 2.70 -21.19 -2.93
CA CYS A 751 1.43 -20.49 -3.13
C CYS A 751 0.90 -20.67 -4.55
N ASP A 752 -0.41 -20.50 -4.72
CA ASP A 752 -1.04 -20.47 -6.04
C ASP A 752 -0.54 -19.23 -6.82
N LEU A 753 -0.15 -19.46 -8.08
CA LEU A 753 0.33 -18.39 -8.97
C LEU A 753 -0.75 -17.37 -9.33
N LYS A 754 -2.02 -17.76 -9.35
CA LYS A 754 -3.13 -16.88 -9.71
C LYS A 754 -3.63 -16.05 -8.55
N ILE A 755 -3.73 -16.66 -7.37
CA ILE A 755 -4.33 -16.04 -6.20
C ILE A 755 -3.36 -16.23 -5.04
N TYR A 756 -2.62 -15.17 -4.72
CA TYR A 756 -1.73 -15.20 -3.57
C TYR A 756 -2.44 -14.67 -2.33
N ILE A 757 -2.52 -15.51 -1.32
CA ILE A 757 -3.03 -15.14 0.00
C ILE A 757 -1.99 -15.54 1.04
N ASP A 758 -1.46 -14.55 1.74
CA ASP A 758 -0.69 -14.77 2.95
C ASP A 758 -1.66 -14.92 4.13
N SER A 759 -2.00 -16.17 4.45
CA SER A 759 -2.98 -16.49 5.49
C SER A 759 -2.55 -15.95 6.85
N ASP A 760 -1.25 -15.98 7.19
CA ASP A 760 -0.75 -15.52 8.49
C ASP A 760 -0.89 -14.01 8.62
N ARG A 761 -0.64 -13.26 7.55
CA ARG A 761 -0.89 -11.82 7.50
C ARG A 761 -2.37 -11.48 7.68
N GLU A 762 -3.25 -12.23 7.03
CA GLU A 762 -4.69 -12.01 7.18
C GLU A 762 -5.19 -12.39 8.59
N MET A 763 -4.59 -13.44 9.21
CA MET A 763 -4.87 -13.80 10.60
C MET A 763 -4.40 -12.72 11.58
N GLU A 764 -3.22 -12.13 11.35
CA GLU A 764 -2.75 -11.00 12.16
C GLU A 764 -3.68 -9.78 12.08
N ARG A 765 -4.21 -9.49 10.89
CA ARG A 765 -5.20 -8.43 10.71
C ARG A 765 -6.49 -8.70 11.47
N LEU A 766 -6.98 -9.95 11.44
CA LEU A 766 -8.17 -10.35 12.21
C LEU A 766 -7.90 -10.23 13.71
N ARG A 767 -6.71 -10.62 14.19
CA ARG A 767 -6.30 -10.42 15.57
C ARG A 767 -6.31 -8.93 15.96
N SER A 768 -5.73 -8.06 15.11
CA SER A 768 -5.67 -6.61 15.36
C SER A 768 -7.08 -6.02 15.46
N LEU A 769 -7.99 -6.39 14.56
CA LEU A 769 -9.39 -5.96 14.59
C LEU A 769 -10.13 -6.44 15.86
N LEU A 770 -9.88 -7.68 16.30
CA LEU A 770 -10.44 -8.21 17.56
C LEU A 770 -9.90 -7.44 18.75
N MET A 771 -8.59 -7.12 18.77
CA MET A 771 -7.98 -6.34 19.84
C MET A 771 -8.50 -4.91 19.92
N GLU A 772 -8.66 -4.24 18.77
CA GLU A 772 -9.22 -2.88 18.72
C GLU A 772 -10.66 -2.82 19.25
N ASN A 773 -11.41 -3.92 19.13
CA ASN A 773 -12.80 -4.03 19.57
C ASN A 773 -12.96 -4.88 20.84
N MET A 774 -11.88 -5.14 21.60
CA MET A 774 -11.88 -6.03 22.76
C MET A 774 -12.89 -5.59 23.81
N ALA A 775 -12.99 -4.30 24.12
CA ALA A 775 -13.95 -3.78 25.08
C ALA A 775 -15.42 -4.09 24.72
N THR A 776 -15.76 -4.10 23.41
CA THR A 776 -17.10 -4.48 22.93
C THR A 776 -17.31 -5.98 23.07
N LEU A 777 -16.29 -6.81 22.78
CA LEU A 777 -16.35 -8.26 22.94
C LEU A 777 -16.51 -8.66 24.41
N GLU A 778 -15.77 -8.04 25.33
CA GLU A 778 -15.87 -8.25 26.78
C GLU A 778 -17.25 -7.84 27.30
N LYS A 779 -17.80 -6.74 26.81
CA LYS A 779 -19.15 -6.31 27.17
C LYS A 779 -20.21 -7.30 26.67
N LEU A 780 -20.09 -7.79 25.43
CA LEU A 780 -20.96 -8.85 24.92
C LEU A 780 -20.84 -10.14 25.72
N HIS A 781 -19.61 -10.52 26.08
CA HIS A 781 -19.35 -11.68 26.93
C HIS A 781 -20.07 -11.56 28.28
N SER A 782 -19.91 -10.45 28.99
CA SER A 782 -20.56 -10.19 30.29
C SER A 782 -22.08 -10.21 30.20
N VAL A 783 -22.67 -9.66 29.12
CA VAL A 783 -24.13 -9.68 28.91
C VAL A 783 -24.61 -11.10 28.63
N CYS A 784 -23.91 -11.88 27.82
CA CYS A 784 -24.23 -13.30 27.57
C CYS A 784 -24.11 -14.15 28.83
N GLU A 785 -23.07 -13.92 29.64
CA GLU A 785 -22.84 -14.60 30.91
C GLU A 785 -23.98 -14.33 31.89
N SER A 786 -24.38 -13.06 32.03
CA SER A 786 -25.50 -12.67 32.85
C SER A 786 -26.82 -13.32 32.38
N ALA A 787 -27.06 -13.34 31.06
CA ALA A 787 -28.27 -13.97 30.51
C ALA A 787 -28.29 -15.47 30.75
N VAL A 788 -27.17 -16.15 30.69
CA VAL A 788 -27.06 -17.58 30.97
C VAL A 788 -27.27 -17.86 32.47
N MET A 789 -26.65 -17.04 33.37
CA MET A 789 -26.76 -17.22 34.80
C MET A 789 -28.16 -16.94 35.36
N TYR A 790 -28.83 -15.91 34.86
CA TYR A 790 -30.13 -15.46 35.44
C TYR A 790 -31.35 -15.84 34.64
N GLY A 791 -31.20 -16.72 33.62
CA GLY A 791 -32.31 -17.19 32.79
C GLY A 791 -32.97 -16.07 31.98
N GLY A 792 -32.19 -15.11 31.50
CA GLY A 792 -32.65 -13.97 30.72
C GLY A 792 -33.22 -14.31 29.35
N SER A 793 -33.54 -13.30 28.55
CA SER A 793 -34.07 -13.45 27.19
C SER A 793 -33.20 -14.34 26.33
N ARG A 794 -33.83 -15.18 25.49
CA ARG A 794 -33.13 -16.01 24.52
C ARG A 794 -32.51 -15.19 23.41
N GLU A 795 -32.99 -13.98 23.15
CA GLU A 795 -32.48 -13.04 22.17
C GLU A 795 -32.05 -11.76 22.88
N LEU A 796 -30.80 -11.36 22.64
CA LEU A 796 -30.19 -10.15 23.21
C LEU A 796 -29.86 -9.19 22.09
N ASN A 797 -30.09 -7.89 22.29
CA ASN A 797 -29.65 -6.83 21.40
C ASN A 797 -28.74 -5.85 22.15
N LEU A 798 -27.47 -5.79 21.78
CA LEU A 798 -26.51 -4.88 22.38
C LEU A 798 -25.91 -3.98 21.33
N GLY A 799 -26.35 -2.71 21.28
CA GLY A 799 -25.80 -1.73 20.36
C GLY A 799 -25.94 -2.10 18.87
N GLY A 800 -26.98 -2.87 18.53
CA GLY A 800 -27.23 -3.36 17.16
C GLY A 800 -26.73 -4.78 16.91
N VAL A 801 -25.91 -5.36 17.79
CA VAL A 801 -25.49 -6.76 17.69
C VAL A 801 -26.57 -7.67 18.27
N ILE A 802 -27.16 -8.51 17.43
CA ILE A 802 -28.20 -9.46 17.82
C ILE A 802 -27.53 -10.80 18.17
N VAL A 803 -27.84 -11.31 19.37
CA VAL A 803 -27.38 -12.61 19.85
C VAL A 803 -28.61 -13.52 20.01
N ASP A 804 -28.77 -14.49 19.12
CA ASP A 804 -29.91 -15.40 19.09
C ASP A 804 -29.79 -16.50 20.17
N ASN A 805 -28.61 -16.88 20.58
CA ASN A 805 -28.34 -17.88 21.60
C ASN A 805 -27.17 -17.47 22.53
N PRO A 806 -27.48 -16.93 23.72
CA PRO A 806 -26.44 -16.47 24.64
C PRO A 806 -25.44 -17.55 25.08
N THR A 807 -25.90 -18.80 25.25
CA THR A 807 -25.04 -19.91 25.70
C THR A 807 -23.97 -20.24 24.65
N VAL A 808 -24.34 -20.37 23.38
CA VAL A 808 -23.41 -20.66 22.30
C VAL A 808 -22.49 -19.47 22.05
N SER A 809 -23.05 -18.24 22.07
CA SER A 809 -22.28 -17.01 21.90
C SER A 809 -21.26 -16.80 23.02
N LEU A 810 -21.63 -17.11 24.27
CA LEU A 810 -20.71 -17.04 25.41
C LEU A 810 -19.51 -17.96 25.19
N LYS A 811 -19.72 -19.19 24.77
CA LYS A 811 -18.65 -20.13 24.47
C LYS A 811 -17.72 -19.61 23.35
N SER A 812 -18.28 -19.10 22.27
CA SER A 812 -17.53 -18.52 21.16
C SER A 812 -16.71 -17.29 21.61
N LEU A 813 -17.33 -16.39 22.37
CA LEU A 813 -16.69 -15.18 22.91
C LEU A 813 -15.56 -15.53 23.87
N THR A 814 -15.79 -16.46 24.81
CA THR A 814 -14.73 -16.92 25.73
C THR A 814 -13.53 -17.47 24.96
N SER A 815 -13.78 -18.32 23.97
CA SER A 815 -12.72 -18.95 23.20
C SER A 815 -11.92 -17.93 22.36
N VAL A 816 -12.61 -17.00 21.69
CA VAL A 816 -11.93 -15.97 20.87
C VAL A 816 -11.15 -14.96 21.72
N ILE A 817 -11.72 -14.49 22.83
CA ILE A 817 -11.06 -13.57 23.76
C ILE A 817 -9.78 -14.21 24.31
N THR A 818 -9.87 -15.47 24.78
CA THR A 818 -8.70 -16.21 25.29
C THR A 818 -7.62 -16.35 24.22
N SER A 819 -7.97 -16.74 22.99
CA SER A 819 -7.00 -16.90 21.90
C SER A 819 -6.32 -15.59 21.50
N VAL A 820 -7.08 -14.49 21.50
CA VAL A 820 -6.54 -13.16 21.16
C VAL A 820 -5.63 -12.63 22.26
N ILE A 821 -5.98 -12.85 23.56
CA ILE A 821 -5.12 -12.47 24.69
C ILE A 821 -3.80 -13.25 24.66
N GLN A 822 -3.84 -14.54 24.35
CA GLN A 822 -2.65 -15.36 24.22
C GLN A 822 -1.72 -14.83 23.13
N LEU A 823 -2.25 -14.55 21.94
CA LEU A 823 -1.48 -13.94 20.84
C LEU A 823 -0.91 -12.56 21.21
N GLN A 824 -1.69 -11.74 21.92
CA GLN A 824 -1.22 -10.46 22.42
C GLN A 824 -0.05 -10.59 23.38
N GLN A 825 -0.01 -11.64 24.19
CA GLN A 825 1.14 -11.91 25.05
C GLN A 825 2.40 -12.27 24.24
N GLU A 826 2.25 -13.01 23.14
CA GLU A 826 3.36 -13.28 22.22
C GLU A 826 3.90 -11.99 21.59
N HIS A 827 3.02 -11.09 21.17
CA HIS A 827 3.40 -9.76 20.66
C HIS A 827 4.20 -8.95 21.68
N ARG A 828 3.73 -8.90 22.94
CA ARG A 828 4.44 -8.21 24.02
C ARG A 828 5.83 -8.80 24.26
N ASN A 829 5.92 -10.11 24.31
CA ASN A 829 7.20 -10.81 24.48
C ASN A 829 8.17 -10.50 23.33
N HIS A 830 7.66 -10.41 22.12
CA HIS A 830 8.45 -10.02 20.94
C HIS A 830 8.92 -8.57 21.02
N GLN A 831 8.03 -7.64 21.34
CA GLN A 831 8.36 -6.22 21.51
C GLN A 831 9.38 -5.99 22.62
N GLN A 832 9.26 -6.67 23.76
CA GLN A 832 10.26 -6.62 24.84
C GLN A 832 11.64 -7.13 24.38
N ARG A 833 11.68 -8.21 23.60
CA ARG A 833 12.94 -8.70 23.01
C ARG A 833 13.56 -7.68 22.05
N LEU A 834 12.76 -7.07 21.19
CA LEU A 834 13.22 -6.01 20.27
C LEU A 834 13.82 -4.82 21.03
N LEU A 835 13.16 -4.32 22.07
CA LEU A 835 13.67 -3.22 22.89
C LEU A 835 14.99 -3.56 23.60
N ARG A 836 15.17 -4.81 24.03
CA ARG A 836 16.44 -5.25 24.63
C ARG A 836 17.59 -5.31 23.63
N THR A 837 17.29 -5.48 22.34
CA THR A 837 18.29 -5.55 21.26
C THR A 837 18.55 -4.20 20.59
N LEU A 838 17.61 -3.25 20.70
CA LEU A 838 17.72 -1.92 20.14
C LEU A 838 18.30 -0.96 21.18
N THR A 839 19.37 -0.27 20.81
CA THR A 839 19.93 0.82 21.62
C THR A 839 19.48 2.16 21.02
N TYR A 840 18.89 3.02 21.85
CA TYR A 840 18.54 4.39 21.42
C TYR A 840 19.80 5.16 21.03
N GLY A 841 19.81 5.75 19.88
CA GLY A 841 21.01 6.33 19.25
C GLY A 841 21.75 5.38 18.30
N SER A 842 21.29 4.13 18.15
CA SER A 842 21.80 3.23 17.11
C SER A 842 21.26 3.58 15.73
N LYS A 843 21.82 2.97 14.67
CA LYS A 843 21.34 3.15 13.27
C LYS A 843 19.88 2.73 13.10
N GLN A 844 19.42 1.74 13.89
CA GLN A 844 18.05 1.21 13.85
C GLN A 844 17.08 2.05 14.68
N ALA A 845 17.53 2.67 15.75
CA ALA A 845 16.76 3.55 16.63
C ALA A 845 17.49 4.89 16.85
N PRO A 846 17.60 5.75 15.83
CA PRO A 846 18.32 7.02 15.93
C PRO A 846 17.67 7.97 16.94
N ILE A 847 18.43 8.91 17.45
CA ILE A 847 17.90 10.00 18.27
C ILE A 847 16.93 10.84 17.40
N GLY A 848 15.74 11.12 17.95
CA GLY A 848 14.63 11.73 17.21
C GLY A 848 13.66 10.71 16.59
N ASP A 849 13.80 9.42 16.93
CA ASP A 849 12.83 8.38 16.60
C ASP A 849 11.73 8.30 17.68
N ASP A 850 10.60 8.93 17.37
CA ASP A 850 9.45 8.94 18.27
C ASP A 850 8.82 7.54 18.44
N ASN A 851 8.94 6.64 17.44
CA ASN A 851 8.45 5.26 17.55
C ASN A 851 9.14 4.45 18.64
N TYR A 852 10.46 4.58 18.78
CA TYR A 852 11.20 3.94 19.86
C TYR A 852 10.71 4.41 21.23
N LEU A 853 10.52 5.71 21.40
CA LEU A 853 10.05 6.31 22.64
C LEU A 853 8.62 5.88 22.97
N LEU A 854 7.72 5.81 21.98
CA LEU A 854 6.36 5.33 22.14
C LEU A 854 6.34 3.84 22.53
N LEU A 855 7.13 3.01 21.88
CA LEU A 855 7.25 1.60 22.19
C LEU A 855 7.79 1.39 23.63
N ALA A 856 8.84 2.11 24.01
CA ALA A 856 9.41 2.05 25.36
C ALA A 856 8.40 2.50 26.43
N SER A 857 7.66 3.58 26.18
CA SER A 857 6.64 4.10 27.11
C SER A 857 5.42 3.19 27.23
N SER A 858 5.01 2.52 26.15
CA SER A 858 3.88 1.59 26.17
C SER A 858 4.18 0.35 27.03
N ILE A 859 5.39 -0.17 26.95
CA ILE A 859 5.82 -1.32 27.76
C ILE A 859 5.97 -0.92 29.24
N ALA A 860 6.54 0.25 29.53
CA ALA A 860 6.69 0.75 30.89
C ALA A 860 5.34 0.96 31.61
N LYS A 861 4.32 1.43 30.92
CA LYS A 861 2.96 1.57 31.45
C LYS A 861 2.31 0.23 31.80
N PHE A 862 2.62 -0.82 31.11
CA PHE A 862 2.09 -2.16 31.40
C PHE A 862 2.80 -2.83 32.57
N ASP A 863 4.11 -2.67 32.72
CA ASP A 863 4.86 -3.22 33.85
C ASP A 863 4.42 -2.56 35.19
N SER A 864 4.03 -1.28 35.15
CA SER A 864 3.49 -0.56 36.31
C SER A 864 2.05 -0.99 36.70
N SER A 865 1.26 -1.49 35.76
CA SER A 865 -0.10 -1.98 36.02
C SER A 865 -0.11 -3.41 36.62
N THR A 866 0.99 -4.16 36.47
CA THR A 866 1.14 -5.54 36.97
C THR A 866 1.96 -5.64 38.27
N SER A 867 2.78 -4.63 38.58
CA SER A 867 3.50 -4.50 39.85
C SER A 867 3.08 -3.19 40.48
N GLY A 868 2.40 -3.25 41.64
CA GLY A 868 1.98 -2.08 42.38
C GLY A 868 3.13 -1.23 42.97
N THR A 869 4.17 -0.95 42.20
CA THR A 869 5.30 -0.10 42.55
C THR A 869 5.54 0.89 41.40
N GLU A 870 5.30 2.17 41.67
CA GLU A 870 5.65 3.29 40.80
C GLU A 870 7.16 3.31 40.54
N VAL A 871 7.54 3.02 39.30
CA VAL A 871 8.88 3.33 38.79
C VAL A 871 8.79 4.68 38.08
N THR A 872 9.25 5.72 38.73
CA THR A 872 9.44 7.05 38.16
C THR A 872 10.53 7.00 37.08
N VAL A 873 10.15 6.98 35.79
CA VAL A 873 11.07 7.27 34.69
C VAL A 873 11.21 8.79 34.60
N PRO A 874 12.39 9.37 34.54
CA PRO A 874 12.56 10.81 34.40
C PRO A 874 12.16 11.25 32.99
N VAL A 875 10.91 11.63 32.84
CA VAL A 875 10.44 12.32 31.62
C VAL A 875 10.75 13.82 31.81
N ARG A 876 11.77 14.33 31.11
CA ARG A 876 11.95 15.77 31.01
C ARG A 876 10.75 16.39 30.29
N LYS A 877 9.99 17.18 31.02
CA LYS A 877 8.98 18.09 30.48
C LYS A 877 9.70 19.18 29.71
N THR A 878 9.56 19.16 28.39
CA THR A 878 9.78 20.39 27.60
C THR A 878 8.58 21.29 27.88
N SER A 879 8.83 22.37 28.64
CA SER A 879 7.86 23.44 28.87
C SER A 879 7.64 24.18 27.55
N SER A 880 6.52 23.94 26.90
CA SER A 880 5.95 24.85 25.92
C SER A 880 5.00 25.77 26.68
N SER A 881 5.41 26.99 26.93
CA SER A 881 4.51 28.07 27.34
C SER A 881 3.66 28.50 26.13
N PRO A 882 2.38 28.79 26.32
CA PRO A 882 1.53 29.29 25.27
C PRO A 882 1.68 30.81 25.17
N CYS A 883 1.99 31.32 24.00
CA CYS A 883 1.57 32.62 23.51
C CYS A 883 1.27 32.50 22.00
#